data_c2d9c78138ca966653a15489164d9c46
#
_entry.id   c2d9c78138ca966653a15489164d9c46
#
_cell.length_a   1.000
_cell.length_b   1.000
_cell.length_c   1.000
_cell.angle_alpha   90.00
_cell.angle_beta   90.00
_cell.angle_gamma   90.00
#
_symmetry.space_group_name_H-M   'P 1'
#
loop_
_entity.id
_entity.type
_entity.pdbx_description
1 polymer ?
#
loop_
_entity_poly.entity_id
_entity_poly.type
_entity_poly.pdbx_seq_one_letter_code
_entity_poly.pdbx_strand_id
1 'polypeptide(L)'
;MSRYPSLFAPLELGFTTLKNRVLMGSMHTGLEELPDGAQRLAAFYAERARHGVALIVTGGIAPAPSGVTMAGGAVLNDASHLAHHRHITDAVHQEGGKIALQILHTGRYSYQPALVAPSALQAPINRFTPHELSYDEILTLIDDFAHCAQLAREAGYDGVEVMGSEGYLINEFLAARTNQRDDQWGGDYARRMRFAVEVVKAVRQRAGHDFIIIYRLSMLDLVNDGSTLAEVTELAKAIEAAGATIINTGIGWHEARIPTIATPVPRGAFSWVTRKLKGAVSIPLITTNRINDPQVAEDILARGDADMVSMARPFLADAEFISKAQDDRADQINTCIGCNQACLDRIFVGKVTSCLVNPRACHETLMPVLPANAPKRLAVVGAGPAGLAFAVNAAARGHHVTLFDALPEIGGQFNIAKQIPGKEEFHETLRYYRTMLDLHGVDLRLNTRVTTDDLLAFDETILATGIAPRLPAIDGIDHPKVLSYLDVLRDKAPVGAKVAIIGCGGIGFDTAMFLSQSGAATSQDIGEFCREWGIDTSLQTAGGLSAEGPQLSKSPRQIVMLQRKASKPGEGLGKTTGWIHRATLLARGVKMIPAVSYEKIDDVGLHVTIGGERQLLAVDQVVICAGQEPRRELADPLRAAGKTVHLIGGCDVAAELDARRAIAQGTKLALAI
;
A
#
# COMPACT_ATOMS: atom_id res chain seq x y z
N MET A 1 10.01 -3.92 31.59
CA MET A 1 8.70 -3.39 31.20
C MET A 1 8.72 -3.26 29.67
N SER A 2 7.61 -3.57 29.01
CA SER A 2 7.56 -3.41 27.54
C SER A 2 7.82 -1.94 27.14
N ARG A 3 8.50 -1.72 26.03
CA ARG A 3 8.69 -0.40 25.43
C ARG A 3 7.35 0.18 24.93
N TYR A 4 6.38 -0.70 24.66
CA TYR A 4 5.06 -0.35 24.10
C TYR A 4 3.93 -0.87 25.02
N PRO A 5 3.77 -0.32 26.25
CA PRO A 5 2.84 -0.86 27.24
C PRO A 5 1.38 -0.77 26.82
N SER A 6 0.97 0.29 26.13
CA SER A 6 -0.41 0.45 25.64
C SER A 6 -0.72 -0.52 24.52
N LEU A 7 0.22 -0.73 23.59
CA LEU A 7 0.09 -1.66 22.46
C LEU A 7 -0.11 -3.10 22.92
N PHE A 8 0.62 -3.52 23.97
CA PHE A 8 0.61 -4.88 24.49
C PHE A 8 -0.38 -5.08 25.68
N ALA A 9 -1.15 -4.06 26.05
CA ALA A 9 -2.20 -4.23 27.05
C ALA A 9 -3.31 -5.12 26.48
N PRO A 10 -3.86 -6.08 27.25
CA PRO A 10 -5.01 -6.88 26.83
C PRO A 10 -6.26 -6.01 26.67
N LEU A 11 -7.23 -6.50 25.89
CA LEU A 11 -8.56 -5.89 25.75
C LEU A 11 -9.66 -6.91 26.07
N GLU A 12 -10.44 -6.58 27.10
CA GLU A 12 -11.59 -7.38 27.49
C GLU A 12 -12.80 -7.05 26.63
N LEU A 13 -13.45 -8.06 26.08
CA LEU A 13 -14.68 -7.95 25.29
C LEU A 13 -15.90 -8.56 26.03
N GLY A 14 -15.73 -8.88 27.32
CA GLY A 14 -16.76 -9.47 28.18
C GLY A 14 -16.80 -11.00 28.10
N PHE A 15 -16.91 -11.58 26.94
CA PHE A 15 -16.93 -13.03 26.70
C PHE A 15 -15.59 -13.58 26.19
N THR A 16 -14.67 -12.74 25.80
CA THR A 16 -13.32 -13.10 25.35
C THR A 16 -12.34 -11.95 25.55
N THR A 17 -11.06 -12.28 25.66
CA THR A 17 -9.96 -11.31 25.80
C THR A 17 -9.07 -11.34 24.56
N LEU A 18 -8.72 -10.17 24.05
CA LEU A 18 -7.66 -10.02 23.04
C LEU A 18 -6.31 -9.77 23.75
N LYS A 19 -5.27 -10.49 23.34
CA LYS A 19 -3.96 -10.50 24.02
C LYS A 19 -3.15 -9.20 23.90
N ASN A 20 -3.49 -8.34 22.91
CA ASN A 20 -2.92 -7.01 22.70
C ASN A 20 -3.91 -6.14 21.92
N ARG A 21 -3.53 -4.89 21.62
CA ARG A 21 -4.36 -3.87 20.97
C ARG A 21 -4.19 -3.81 19.45
N VAL A 22 -3.80 -4.91 18.81
CA VAL A 22 -3.52 -4.93 17.36
C VAL A 22 -4.50 -5.82 16.63
N LEU A 23 -5.18 -5.23 15.64
CA LEU A 23 -5.96 -5.90 14.63
C LEU A 23 -5.14 -5.98 13.32
N MET A 24 -4.98 -7.17 12.75
CA MET A 24 -4.59 -7.30 11.34
C MET A 24 -5.81 -7.04 10.48
N GLY A 25 -5.86 -5.86 9.86
CA GLY A 25 -6.99 -5.43 9.04
C GLY A 25 -7.14 -6.23 7.76
N SER A 26 -8.36 -6.28 7.25
CA SER A 26 -8.74 -6.99 6.03
C SER A 26 -7.89 -6.59 4.83
N MET A 27 -7.49 -7.59 4.05
CA MET A 27 -6.82 -7.46 2.76
C MET A 27 -7.29 -8.55 1.82
N HIS A 28 -7.82 -8.16 0.67
CA HIS A 28 -8.03 -9.11 -0.41
C HIS A 28 -6.68 -9.49 -1.00
N THR A 29 -6.35 -10.77 -1.00
CA THR A 29 -5.01 -11.26 -1.39
C THR A 29 -4.97 -11.86 -2.78
N GLY A 30 -6.14 -12.20 -3.35
CA GLY A 30 -6.27 -12.96 -4.58
C GLY A 30 -5.94 -14.45 -4.40
N LEU A 31 -5.76 -14.90 -3.15
CA LEU A 31 -5.69 -16.31 -2.79
C LEU A 31 -7.10 -16.90 -2.60
N GLU A 32 -8.05 -16.06 -2.28
CA GLU A 32 -9.44 -16.38 -1.99
C GLU A 32 -10.11 -17.13 -3.16
N GLU A 33 -9.70 -16.85 -4.40
CA GLU A 33 -10.25 -17.43 -5.63
C GLU A 33 -9.41 -18.58 -6.20
N LEU A 34 -8.28 -18.95 -5.57
CA LEU A 34 -7.40 -20.00 -6.10
C LEU A 34 -7.83 -21.39 -5.64
N PRO A 35 -7.59 -22.43 -6.46
CA PRO A 35 -7.86 -23.82 -6.05
C PRO A 35 -7.10 -24.26 -4.80
N ASP A 36 -5.85 -23.79 -4.61
CA ASP A 36 -5.00 -24.02 -3.43
C ASP A 36 -5.12 -22.92 -2.38
N GLY A 37 -6.13 -22.05 -2.52
CA GLY A 37 -6.31 -20.83 -1.73
C GLY A 37 -6.41 -21.08 -0.23
N ALA A 38 -7.19 -22.10 0.18
CA ALA A 38 -7.34 -22.45 1.60
C ALA A 38 -6.01 -22.77 2.27
N GLN A 39 -5.16 -23.58 1.64
CA GLN A 39 -3.85 -23.95 2.17
C GLN A 39 -2.92 -22.76 2.29
N ARG A 40 -2.92 -21.90 1.27
CA ARG A 40 -2.06 -20.69 1.23
C ARG A 40 -2.54 -19.62 2.20
N LEU A 41 -3.85 -19.40 2.33
CA LEU A 41 -4.43 -18.49 3.32
C LEU A 41 -4.19 -19.01 4.74
N ALA A 42 -4.31 -20.31 4.98
CA ALA A 42 -4.00 -20.93 6.26
C ALA A 42 -2.53 -20.65 6.66
N ALA A 43 -1.58 -20.89 5.77
CA ALA A 43 -0.17 -20.60 6.02
C ALA A 43 0.07 -19.09 6.26
N PHE A 44 -0.56 -18.25 5.44
CA PHE A 44 -0.45 -16.79 5.54
C PHE A 44 -0.96 -16.27 6.89
N TYR A 45 -2.15 -16.64 7.33
CA TYR A 45 -2.71 -16.16 8.60
C TYR A 45 -2.06 -16.83 9.81
N ALA A 46 -1.74 -18.12 9.76
CA ALA A 46 -1.08 -18.85 10.84
C ALA A 46 0.29 -18.25 11.18
N GLU A 47 1.08 -17.84 10.18
CA GLU A 47 2.38 -17.19 10.43
C GLU A 47 2.22 -15.89 11.25
N ARG A 48 1.20 -15.06 10.95
CA ARG A 48 0.92 -13.82 11.71
C ARG A 48 0.36 -14.09 13.10
N ALA A 49 -0.48 -15.12 13.24
CA ALA A 49 -1.01 -15.56 14.55
C ALA A 49 0.11 -16.04 15.47
N ARG A 50 1.04 -16.88 14.96
CA ARG A 50 2.23 -17.37 15.67
C ARG A 50 3.06 -16.23 16.21
N HIS A 51 3.20 -15.15 15.46
CA HIS A 51 3.98 -13.97 15.83
C HIS A 51 3.17 -12.92 16.62
N GLY A 52 2.00 -13.29 17.14
CA GLY A 52 1.38 -12.55 18.24
C GLY A 52 0.26 -11.59 17.86
N VAL A 53 -0.22 -11.54 16.62
CA VAL A 53 -1.39 -10.73 16.27
C VAL A 53 -2.59 -11.15 17.12
N ALA A 54 -3.29 -10.18 17.74
CA ALA A 54 -4.39 -10.48 18.66
C ALA A 54 -5.67 -10.92 17.94
N LEU A 55 -6.00 -10.26 16.83
CA LEU A 55 -7.17 -10.57 16.00
C LEU A 55 -6.83 -10.31 14.53
N ILE A 56 -7.15 -11.26 13.68
CA ILE A 56 -6.97 -11.20 12.23
C ILE A 56 -8.35 -11.02 11.58
N VAL A 57 -8.45 -10.17 10.55
CA VAL A 57 -9.64 -10.07 9.69
C VAL A 57 -9.26 -10.53 8.29
N THR A 58 -10.03 -11.46 7.73
CA THR A 58 -9.81 -12.00 6.38
C THR A 58 -9.99 -10.95 5.29
N GLY A 59 -9.62 -11.26 4.06
CA GLY A 59 -10.11 -10.57 2.88
C GLY A 59 -11.64 -10.60 2.82
N GLY A 60 -12.24 -9.65 2.10
CA GLY A 60 -13.68 -9.54 1.99
C GLY A 60 -14.31 -10.75 1.28
N ILE A 61 -15.27 -11.38 1.93
CA ILE A 61 -16.06 -12.52 1.42
C ILE A 61 -17.50 -12.04 1.24
N ALA A 62 -18.08 -12.30 0.06
CA ALA A 62 -19.43 -11.86 -0.22
C ALA A 62 -20.48 -12.75 0.47
N PRO A 63 -21.57 -12.16 1.01
CA PRO A 63 -22.69 -12.93 1.56
C PRO A 63 -23.61 -13.48 0.47
N ALA A 64 -23.54 -12.91 -0.74
CA ALA A 64 -24.35 -13.30 -1.89
C ALA A 64 -23.58 -13.09 -3.20
N PRO A 65 -23.95 -13.78 -4.29
CA PRO A 65 -23.29 -13.62 -5.60
C PRO A 65 -23.33 -12.20 -6.17
N SER A 66 -24.32 -11.38 -5.81
CA SER A 66 -24.42 -9.97 -6.22
C SER A 66 -23.35 -9.08 -5.57
N GLY A 67 -22.76 -9.54 -4.45
CA GLY A 67 -21.82 -8.78 -3.64
C GLY A 67 -20.35 -9.02 -3.95
N VAL A 68 -19.99 -9.93 -4.85
CA VAL A 68 -18.59 -10.25 -5.16
C VAL A 68 -17.86 -9.07 -5.82
N THR A 69 -16.54 -9.02 -5.66
CA THR A 69 -15.70 -7.99 -6.28
C THR A 69 -15.65 -8.10 -7.80
N MET A 70 -15.67 -9.32 -8.32
CA MET A 70 -15.68 -9.65 -9.75
C MET A 70 -16.35 -11.00 -9.96
N ALA A 71 -16.70 -11.34 -11.18
CA ALA A 71 -17.28 -12.64 -11.51
C ALA A 71 -16.37 -13.78 -11.04
N GLY A 72 -16.95 -14.73 -10.29
CA GLY A 72 -16.22 -15.83 -9.67
C GLY A 72 -15.50 -15.49 -8.35
N GLY A 73 -15.73 -14.30 -7.79
CA GLY A 73 -15.19 -13.90 -6.48
C GLY A 73 -15.72 -14.77 -5.34
N ALA A 74 -14.99 -14.77 -4.21
CA ALA A 74 -15.29 -15.63 -3.07
C ALA A 74 -16.62 -15.27 -2.40
N VAL A 75 -17.42 -16.30 -2.09
CA VAL A 75 -18.74 -16.22 -1.43
C VAL A 75 -18.80 -17.21 -0.28
N LEU A 76 -19.46 -16.84 0.82
CA LEU A 76 -19.83 -17.75 1.90
C LEU A 76 -21.34 -17.67 2.13
N ASN A 77 -22.09 -18.48 1.39
CA ASN A 77 -23.56 -18.53 1.42
C ASN A 77 -24.12 -19.94 1.42
N ASP A 78 -23.28 -20.96 1.51
CA ASP A 78 -23.66 -22.37 1.52
C ASP A 78 -22.70 -23.20 2.38
N ALA A 79 -23.23 -24.25 3.02
CA ALA A 79 -22.46 -25.14 3.90
C ALA A 79 -21.33 -25.89 3.19
N SER A 80 -21.39 -26.04 1.85
CA SER A 80 -20.30 -26.67 1.07
C SER A 80 -18.98 -25.90 1.15
N HIS A 81 -19.02 -24.60 1.47
CA HIS A 81 -17.83 -23.76 1.63
C HIS A 81 -17.12 -23.94 2.99
N LEU A 82 -17.79 -24.55 3.99
CA LEU A 82 -17.28 -24.63 5.36
C LEU A 82 -15.92 -25.33 5.48
N ALA A 83 -15.69 -26.39 4.72
CA ALA A 83 -14.42 -27.13 4.79
C ALA A 83 -13.21 -26.26 4.42
N HIS A 84 -13.37 -25.41 3.40
CA HIS A 84 -12.35 -24.44 2.98
C HIS A 84 -12.01 -23.45 4.11
N HIS A 85 -13.04 -22.89 4.75
CA HIS A 85 -12.88 -21.91 5.84
C HIS A 85 -12.36 -22.54 7.13
N ARG A 86 -12.80 -23.78 7.50
CA ARG A 86 -12.28 -24.51 8.66
C ARG A 86 -10.79 -24.75 8.57
N HIS A 87 -10.27 -25.06 7.39
CA HIS A 87 -8.83 -25.24 7.21
C HIS A 87 -8.04 -23.98 7.60
N ILE A 88 -8.59 -22.79 7.33
CA ILE A 88 -7.99 -21.51 7.67
C ILE A 88 -8.08 -21.23 9.17
N THR A 89 -9.28 -21.37 9.76
CA THR A 89 -9.51 -21.08 11.18
C THR A 89 -8.72 -22.02 12.09
N ASP A 90 -8.70 -23.32 11.76
CA ASP A 90 -7.94 -24.33 12.50
C ASP A 90 -6.44 -24.00 12.53
N ALA A 91 -5.87 -23.58 11.39
CA ALA A 91 -4.46 -23.20 11.31
C ALA A 91 -4.12 -21.98 12.17
N VAL A 92 -5.01 -20.99 12.22
CA VAL A 92 -4.84 -19.79 13.08
C VAL A 92 -4.97 -20.16 14.55
N HIS A 93 -5.95 -20.98 14.91
CA HIS A 93 -6.17 -21.43 16.29
C HIS A 93 -5.03 -22.30 16.82
N GLN A 94 -4.43 -23.16 15.98
CA GLN A 94 -3.25 -23.95 16.34
C GLN A 94 -2.07 -23.06 16.76
N GLU A 95 -1.98 -21.85 16.23
CA GLU A 95 -0.97 -20.86 16.62
C GLU A 95 -1.43 -19.91 17.75
N GLY A 96 -2.57 -20.19 18.40
CA GLY A 96 -3.12 -19.38 19.50
C GLY A 96 -3.62 -18.00 19.08
N GLY A 97 -3.96 -17.83 17.78
CA GLY A 97 -4.56 -16.62 17.24
C GLY A 97 -6.08 -16.62 17.30
N LYS A 98 -6.68 -15.46 17.00
CA LYS A 98 -8.12 -15.28 16.73
C LYS A 98 -8.32 -14.70 15.35
N ILE A 99 -9.40 -15.14 14.67
CA ILE A 99 -9.69 -14.71 13.30
C ILE A 99 -11.18 -14.41 13.11
N ALA A 100 -11.47 -13.29 12.43
CA ALA A 100 -12.81 -12.88 12.04
C ALA A 100 -12.92 -12.85 10.50
N LEU A 101 -14.08 -13.21 9.97
CA LEU A 101 -14.36 -13.13 8.54
C LEU A 101 -14.90 -11.74 8.20
N GLN A 102 -14.35 -11.04 7.22
CA GLN A 102 -14.98 -9.83 6.70
C GLN A 102 -16.13 -10.17 5.76
N ILE A 103 -17.36 -9.78 6.12
CA ILE A 103 -18.54 -9.87 5.25
C ILE A 103 -18.60 -8.60 4.41
N LEU A 104 -18.32 -8.73 3.12
CA LEU A 104 -18.26 -7.62 2.18
C LEU A 104 -19.24 -7.80 1.04
N HIS A 105 -20.16 -6.86 0.89
CA HIS A 105 -20.97 -6.70 -0.32
C HIS A 105 -20.52 -5.44 -1.06
N THR A 106 -19.95 -5.59 -2.25
CA THR A 106 -19.30 -4.49 -2.96
C THR A 106 -20.24 -3.45 -3.56
N GLY A 107 -21.55 -3.75 -3.61
CA GLY A 107 -22.53 -2.81 -4.15
C GLY A 107 -22.20 -2.38 -5.58
N ARG A 108 -22.31 -1.09 -5.87
CA ARG A 108 -22.03 -0.51 -7.18
C ARG A 108 -20.55 -0.54 -7.59
N TYR A 109 -19.65 -1.01 -6.72
CA TYR A 109 -18.23 -1.21 -7.02
C TYR A 109 -17.91 -2.61 -7.54
N SER A 110 -18.88 -3.52 -7.61
CA SER A 110 -18.68 -4.84 -8.20
C SER A 110 -18.34 -4.76 -9.69
N TYR A 111 -17.24 -5.38 -10.10
CA TYR A 111 -16.81 -5.44 -11.51
C TYR A 111 -17.48 -6.59 -12.28
N GLN A 112 -18.79 -6.74 -12.13
CA GLN A 112 -19.63 -7.70 -12.85
C GLN A 112 -20.99 -7.08 -13.21
N PRO A 113 -21.71 -7.62 -14.24
CA PRO A 113 -22.97 -7.00 -14.70
C PRO A 113 -24.15 -7.11 -13.71
N ALA A 114 -24.14 -8.12 -12.82
CA ALA A 114 -25.24 -8.38 -11.88
C ALA A 114 -25.05 -7.64 -10.54
N LEU A 115 -24.45 -6.45 -10.56
CA LEU A 115 -24.27 -5.61 -9.38
C LEU A 115 -25.55 -4.90 -8.97
N VAL A 116 -25.71 -4.66 -7.67
CA VAL A 116 -26.89 -4.03 -7.08
C VAL A 116 -26.51 -2.85 -6.18
N ALA A 117 -27.44 -1.93 -5.96
CA ALA A 117 -27.26 -0.75 -5.10
C ALA A 117 -28.60 -0.26 -4.56
N PRO A 118 -28.63 0.67 -3.57
CA PRO A 118 -29.88 1.29 -3.12
C PRO A 118 -30.58 2.10 -4.24
N SER A 119 -29.83 2.66 -5.18
CA SER A 119 -30.35 3.39 -6.33
C SER A 119 -29.51 3.08 -7.58
N ALA A 120 -30.10 3.14 -8.78
CA ALA A 120 -29.47 2.80 -10.06
C ALA A 120 -28.42 3.85 -10.51
N LEU A 121 -27.44 4.17 -9.65
CA LEU A 121 -26.41 5.17 -9.86
C LEU A 121 -25.04 4.54 -10.11
N GLN A 122 -24.55 4.67 -11.35
CA GLN A 122 -23.25 4.16 -11.75
C GLN A 122 -22.11 4.86 -10.96
N ALA A 123 -21.17 4.07 -10.45
CA ALA A 123 -19.96 4.63 -9.81
C ALA A 123 -18.98 5.19 -10.87
N PRO A 124 -18.29 6.31 -10.60
CA PRO A 124 -17.32 6.90 -11.56
C PRO A 124 -16.15 5.97 -11.90
N ILE A 125 -15.90 4.97 -11.06
CA ILE A 125 -14.80 4.00 -11.21
C ILE A 125 -15.26 2.67 -11.79
N ASN A 126 -16.56 2.50 -12.10
CA ASN A 126 -17.14 1.28 -12.65
C ASN A 126 -17.77 1.55 -14.02
N ARG A 127 -17.78 0.53 -14.89
CA ARG A 127 -18.38 0.59 -16.22
C ARG A 127 -19.85 0.13 -16.25
N PHE A 128 -20.33 -0.50 -15.18
CA PHE A 128 -21.66 -1.05 -15.07
C PHE A 128 -22.56 -0.15 -14.22
N THR A 129 -23.84 -0.05 -14.61
CA THR A 129 -24.89 0.57 -13.81
C THR A 129 -25.54 -0.50 -12.93
N PRO A 130 -25.67 -0.28 -11.61
CA PRO A 130 -26.29 -1.25 -10.73
C PRO A 130 -27.80 -1.34 -10.93
N HIS A 131 -28.36 -2.53 -10.66
CA HIS A 131 -29.79 -2.71 -10.44
C HIS A 131 -30.18 -2.08 -9.11
N GLU A 132 -31.26 -1.30 -9.09
CA GLU A 132 -31.83 -0.76 -7.86
C GLU A 132 -32.58 -1.86 -7.11
N LEU A 133 -32.19 -2.08 -5.83
CA LEU A 133 -32.80 -3.11 -5.00
C LEU A 133 -34.28 -2.80 -4.69
N SER A 134 -35.12 -3.79 -4.92
CA SER A 134 -36.50 -3.77 -4.43
C SER A 134 -36.55 -3.98 -2.90
N TYR A 135 -37.72 -3.78 -2.29
CA TYR A 135 -37.93 -4.02 -0.87
C TYR A 135 -37.59 -5.45 -0.45
N ASP A 136 -38.09 -6.44 -1.20
CA ASP A 136 -37.91 -7.86 -0.89
C ASP A 136 -36.43 -8.30 -1.06
N GLU A 137 -35.74 -7.74 -2.06
CA GLU A 137 -34.31 -7.97 -2.27
C GLU A 137 -33.47 -7.40 -1.10
N ILE A 138 -33.87 -6.24 -0.55
CA ILE A 138 -33.20 -5.68 0.65
C ILE A 138 -33.37 -6.61 1.84
N LEU A 139 -34.58 -7.13 2.09
CA LEU A 139 -34.81 -8.10 3.18
C LEU A 139 -34.02 -9.40 3.00
N THR A 140 -33.96 -9.90 1.76
CA THR A 140 -33.16 -11.07 1.41
C THR A 140 -31.66 -10.82 1.71
N LEU A 141 -31.11 -9.67 1.33
CA LEU A 141 -29.72 -9.35 1.62
C LEU A 141 -29.43 -9.24 3.11
N ILE A 142 -30.35 -8.70 3.93
CA ILE A 142 -30.20 -8.69 5.38
C ILE A 142 -30.08 -10.11 5.91
N ASP A 143 -30.91 -11.03 5.43
CA ASP A 143 -30.80 -12.47 5.79
C ASP A 143 -29.51 -13.11 5.26
N ASP A 144 -29.06 -12.80 4.06
CA ASP A 144 -27.79 -13.27 3.49
C ASP A 144 -26.59 -12.88 4.37
N PHE A 145 -26.53 -11.62 4.86
CA PHE A 145 -25.50 -11.19 5.82
C PHE A 145 -25.53 -12.01 7.11
N ALA A 146 -26.73 -12.23 7.66
CA ALA A 146 -26.91 -13.01 8.88
C ALA A 146 -26.56 -14.49 8.66
N HIS A 147 -26.95 -15.06 7.53
CA HIS A 147 -26.60 -16.45 7.15
C HIS A 147 -25.09 -16.62 6.95
N CYS A 148 -24.43 -15.69 6.26
CA CYS A 148 -22.98 -15.67 6.13
C CYS A 148 -22.27 -15.65 7.50
N ALA A 149 -22.74 -14.84 8.45
CA ALA A 149 -22.21 -14.81 9.80
C ALA A 149 -22.41 -16.14 10.56
N GLN A 150 -23.55 -16.78 10.39
CA GLN A 150 -23.80 -18.13 10.94
C GLN A 150 -22.80 -19.14 10.38
N LEU A 151 -22.64 -19.19 9.05
CA LEU A 151 -21.68 -20.08 8.40
C LEU A 151 -20.23 -19.79 8.84
N ALA A 152 -19.89 -18.51 9.03
CA ALA A 152 -18.58 -18.15 9.58
C ALA A 152 -18.37 -18.72 10.99
N ARG A 153 -19.36 -18.61 11.88
CA ARG A 153 -19.30 -19.24 13.21
C ARG A 153 -19.17 -20.76 13.11
N GLU A 154 -19.94 -21.42 12.26
CA GLU A 154 -19.86 -22.86 12.01
C GLU A 154 -18.50 -23.29 11.43
N ALA A 155 -17.84 -22.43 10.66
CA ALA A 155 -16.50 -22.63 10.15
C ALA A 155 -15.38 -22.37 11.18
N GLY A 156 -15.72 -21.96 12.41
CA GLY A 156 -14.77 -21.77 13.49
C GLY A 156 -14.18 -20.35 13.60
N TYR A 157 -14.72 -19.36 12.90
CA TYR A 157 -14.31 -17.98 13.12
C TYR A 157 -14.70 -17.48 14.52
N ASP A 158 -13.86 -16.65 15.14
CA ASP A 158 -14.12 -16.00 16.44
C ASP A 158 -15.08 -14.81 16.31
N GLY A 159 -15.31 -14.33 15.10
CA GLY A 159 -16.18 -13.21 14.82
C GLY A 159 -16.33 -12.92 13.33
N VAL A 160 -17.05 -11.84 13.05
CA VAL A 160 -17.17 -11.24 11.71
C VAL A 160 -16.90 -9.75 11.76
N GLU A 161 -16.41 -9.20 10.64
CA GLU A 161 -16.41 -7.76 10.39
C GLU A 161 -17.44 -7.44 9.31
N VAL A 162 -18.48 -6.69 9.68
CA VAL A 162 -19.51 -6.19 8.75
C VAL A 162 -18.98 -4.93 8.08
N MET A 163 -18.80 -4.97 6.76
CA MET A 163 -18.19 -3.89 5.99
C MET A 163 -19.18 -2.78 5.67
N GLY A 164 -19.20 -1.73 6.50
CA GLY A 164 -20.11 -0.57 6.41
C GLY A 164 -19.44 0.72 5.95
N SER A 165 -18.28 0.67 5.27
CA SER A 165 -17.51 1.85 4.89
C SER A 165 -16.97 1.80 3.46
N GLU A 166 -16.20 2.83 3.07
CA GLU A 166 -15.39 2.93 1.85
C GLU A 166 -16.20 2.93 0.54
N GLY A 167 -17.51 3.21 0.63
CA GLY A 167 -18.42 3.31 -0.52
C GLY A 167 -19.01 1.99 -0.98
N TYR A 168 -18.91 0.92 -0.18
CA TYR A 168 -19.57 -0.36 -0.43
C TYR A 168 -21.05 -0.34 -0.07
N LEU A 169 -21.79 -1.40 -0.33
CA LEU A 169 -23.26 -1.44 -0.29
C LEU A 169 -23.88 -0.78 0.95
N ILE A 170 -23.43 -1.15 2.16
CA ILE A 170 -24.00 -0.56 3.40
C ILE A 170 -23.74 0.95 3.43
N ASN A 171 -22.52 1.38 3.06
CA ASN A 171 -22.19 2.82 3.01
C ASN A 171 -22.98 3.56 1.92
N GLU A 172 -23.33 2.89 0.81
CA GLU A 172 -24.18 3.44 -0.24
C GLU A 172 -25.59 3.75 0.27
N PHE A 173 -26.15 2.95 1.19
CA PHE A 173 -27.42 3.25 1.84
C PHE A 173 -27.35 4.48 2.73
N LEU A 174 -26.23 4.70 3.41
CA LEU A 174 -26.02 5.77 4.38
C LEU A 174 -25.91 7.16 3.72
N ALA A 175 -25.19 7.26 2.61
CA ALA A 175 -24.89 8.55 2.00
C ALA A 175 -25.99 9.02 1.05
N ALA A 176 -26.42 10.28 1.20
CA ALA A 176 -27.42 10.90 0.31
C ALA A 176 -26.96 10.89 -1.16
N ARG A 177 -25.63 10.95 -1.40
CA ARG A 177 -25.01 10.85 -2.73
C ARG A 177 -25.44 9.62 -3.52
N THR A 178 -25.66 8.48 -2.87
CA THR A 178 -25.88 7.17 -3.49
C THR A 178 -27.23 6.57 -3.18
N ASN A 179 -27.94 7.09 -2.21
CA ASN A 179 -29.27 6.65 -1.82
C ASN A 179 -30.31 7.75 -2.12
N GLN A 180 -30.96 7.64 -3.27
CA GLN A 180 -32.00 8.55 -3.73
C GLN A 180 -33.41 7.96 -3.58
N ARG A 181 -33.56 6.96 -2.70
CA ARG A 181 -34.85 6.34 -2.40
C ARG A 181 -35.74 7.27 -1.59
N ASP A 182 -37.05 7.15 -1.76
CA ASP A 182 -38.07 7.87 -0.98
C ASP A 182 -38.91 6.96 -0.06
N ASP A 183 -38.58 5.65 -0.01
CA ASP A 183 -39.20 4.64 0.83
C ASP A 183 -38.58 4.58 2.24
N GLN A 184 -38.89 3.54 3.00
CA GLN A 184 -38.39 3.34 4.37
C GLN A 184 -36.86 3.05 4.45
N TRP A 185 -36.15 2.93 3.33
CA TRP A 185 -34.71 2.69 3.22
C TRP A 185 -33.94 3.91 2.71
N GLY A 186 -34.63 5.05 2.47
CA GLY A 186 -34.03 6.26 1.92
C GLY A 186 -34.70 7.55 2.44
N GLY A 187 -34.26 8.71 1.98
CA GLY A 187 -34.73 10.01 2.42
C GLY A 187 -33.95 10.56 3.63
N ASP A 188 -34.58 10.68 4.80
CA ASP A 188 -33.90 11.14 6.02
C ASP A 188 -32.86 10.12 6.53
N TYR A 189 -31.96 10.58 7.41
CA TYR A 189 -30.86 9.74 7.87
C TYR A 189 -31.31 8.52 8.67
N ALA A 190 -32.37 8.64 9.46
CA ALA A 190 -32.91 7.53 10.24
C ALA A 190 -33.34 6.36 9.32
N ARG A 191 -33.91 6.67 8.16
CA ARG A 191 -34.26 5.67 7.13
C ARG A 191 -33.02 5.18 6.38
N ARG A 192 -32.07 6.05 6.03
CA ARG A 192 -30.83 5.65 5.34
C ARG A 192 -29.97 4.72 6.20
N MET A 193 -29.86 4.93 7.52
CA MET A 193 -29.06 4.06 8.39
C MET A 193 -29.76 2.73 8.72
N ARG A 194 -31.04 2.58 8.42
CA ARG A 194 -31.84 1.40 8.78
C ARG A 194 -31.25 0.11 8.26
N PHE A 195 -30.76 0.08 7.01
CA PHE A 195 -30.16 -1.13 6.42
C PHE A 195 -28.95 -1.60 7.26
N ALA A 196 -28.03 -0.71 7.60
CA ALA A 196 -26.87 -1.02 8.43
C ALA A 196 -27.27 -1.61 9.80
N VAL A 197 -28.24 -0.98 10.46
CA VAL A 197 -28.73 -1.38 11.79
C VAL A 197 -29.40 -2.76 11.74
N GLU A 198 -30.28 -2.98 10.75
CA GLU A 198 -30.99 -4.28 10.61
C GLU A 198 -30.02 -5.42 10.23
N VAL A 199 -28.99 -5.16 9.42
CA VAL A 199 -27.91 -6.14 9.15
C VAL A 199 -27.21 -6.54 10.44
N VAL A 200 -26.75 -5.58 11.27
CA VAL A 200 -26.05 -5.89 12.53
C VAL A 200 -26.96 -6.64 13.52
N LYS A 201 -28.22 -6.26 13.63
CA LYS A 201 -29.21 -6.97 14.45
C LYS A 201 -29.40 -8.42 14.01
N ALA A 202 -29.61 -8.62 12.71
CA ALA A 202 -29.80 -9.96 12.14
C ALA A 202 -28.55 -10.84 12.33
N VAL A 203 -27.35 -10.27 12.10
CA VAL A 203 -26.07 -10.93 12.38
C VAL A 203 -25.96 -11.32 13.85
N ARG A 204 -26.26 -10.40 14.78
CA ARG A 204 -26.21 -10.69 16.23
C ARG A 204 -27.22 -11.76 16.65
N GLN A 205 -28.44 -11.71 16.13
CA GLN A 205 -29.47 -12.73 16.41
C GLN A 205 -29.05 -14.12 15.95
N ARG A 206 -28.44 -14.24 14.77
CA ARG A 206 -28.05 -15.51 14.17
C ARG A 206 -26.72 -16.04 14.71
N ALA A 207 -25.75 -15.17 14.95
CA ALA A 207 -24.44 -15.54 15.47
C ALA A 207 -24.37 -15.74 16.99
N GLY A 208 -25.37 -15.27 17.77
CA GLY A 208 -25.40 -15.42 19.22
C GLY A 208 -24.60 -14.32 19.96
N HIS A 209 -24.53 -14.40 21.32
CA HIS A 209 -23.98 -13.33 22.16
C HIS A 209 -22.46 -13.40 22.37
N ASP A 210 -21.88 -14.58 22.27
CA ASP A 210 -20.45 -14.90 22.48
C ASP A 210 -19.65 -14.92 21.18
N PHE A 211 -19.94 -14.01 20.28
CA PHE A 211 -19.31 -13.89 18.97
C PHE A 211 -18.92 -12.45 18.70
N ILE A 212 -17.69 -12.21 18.25
CA ILE A 212 -17.20 -10.86 17.94
C ILE A 212 -17.91 -10.32 16.70
N ILE A 213 -18.57 -9.19 16.80
CA ILE A 213 -19.12 -8.45 15.67
C ILE A 213 -18.40 -7.10 15.59
N ILE A 214 -17.52 -6.97 14.61
CA ILE A 214 -16.88 -5.72 14.26
C ILE A 214 -17.78 -5.04 13.23
N TYR A 215 -18.11 -3.77 13.43
CA TYR A 215 -18.70 -2.96 12.38
C TYR A 215 -17.66 -1.98 11.83
N ARG A 216 -17.38 -2.04 10.52
CA ARG A 216 -16.48 -1.09 9.90
C ARG A 216 -17.26 0.16 9.49
N LEU A 217 -17.07 1.22 10.28
CA LEU A 217 -17.80 2.48 10.18
C LEU A 217 -17.04 3.47 9.31
N SER A 218 -17.69 4.05 8.29
CA SER A 218 -17.11 5.16 7.54
C SER A 218 -17.15 6.42 8.41
N MET A 219 -15.99 6.78 8.97
CA MET A 219 -15.86 8.00 9.78
C MET A 219 -15.70 9.25 8.92
N LEU A 220 -15.17 9.09 7.70
CA LEU A 220 -14.83 10.18 6.81
C LEU A 220 -14.92 9.67 5.37
N ASP A 221 -15.97 10.09 4.65
CA ASP A 221 -16.23 9.58 3.29
C ASP A 221 -15.29 10.19 2.24
N LEU A 222 -14.86 11.44 2.42
CA LEU A 222 -14.03 12.24 1.51
C LEU A 222 -14.64 12.38 0.09
N VAL A 223 -15.95 12.45 0.03
CA VAL A 223 -16.74 12.68 -1.18
C VAL A 223 -17.83 13.73 -0.89
N ASN A 224 -18.29 14.42 -1.93
CA ASN A 224 -19.42 15.33 -1.82
C ASN A 224 -20.69 14.56 -1.41
N ASP A 225 -21.53 15.19 -0.62
CA ASP A 225 -22.81 14.63 -0.12
C ASP A 225 -22.61 13.30 0.62
N GLY A 226 -21.45 13.13 1.27
CA GLY A 226 -21.18 12.07 2.22
C GLY A 226 -21.82 12.36 3.58
N SER A 227 -21.56 11.50 4.56
CA SER A 227 -22.11 11.63 5.92
C SER A 227 -21.45 12.78 6.69
N THR A 228 -22.23 13.39 7.58
CA THR A 228 -21.74 14.36 8.59
C THR A 228 -21.26 13.63 9.85
N LEU A 229 -20.45 14.28 10.69
CA LEU A 229 -20.03 13.71 11.98
C LEU A 229 -21.23 13.41 12.90
N ALA A 230 -22.28 14.23 12.86
CA ALA A 230 -23.51 14.00 13.62
C ALA A 230 -24.21 12.70 13.19
N GLU A 231 -24.39 12.51 11.89
CA GLU A 231 -24.95 11.28 11.30
C GLU A 231 -24.09 10.05 11.63
N VAL A 232 -22.77 10.14 11.48
CA VAL A 232 -21.85 9.04 11.84
C VAL A 232 -21.93 8.69 13.31
N THR A 233 -22.06 9.69 14.20
CA THR A 233 -22.21 9.47 15.65
C THR A 233 -23.56 8.82 15.98
N GLU A 234 -24.63 9.21 15.33
CA GLU A 234 -25.96 8.59 15.48
C GLU A 234 -25.93 7.12 15.05
N LEU A 235 -25.34 6.85 13.88
CA LEU A 235 -25.15 5.47 13.39
C LEU A 235 -24.31 4.64 14.37
N ALA A 236 -23.19 5.15 14.88
CA ALA A 236 -22.34 4.42 15.81
C ALA A 236 -23.11 3.96 17.06
N LYS A 237 -23.95 4.83 17.63
CA LYS A 237 -24.83 4.48 18.78
C LYS A 237 -25.86 3.42 18.41
N ALA A 238 -26.47 3.56 17.23
CA ALA A 238 -27.45 2.58 16.75
C ALA A 238 -26.82 1.21 16.47
N ILE A 239 -25.60 1.16 15.96
CA ILE A 239 -24.82 -0.06 15.71
C ILE A 239 -24.39 -0.71 17.02
N GLU A 240 -23.96 0.06 18.04
CA GLU A 240 -23.72 -0.46 19.39
C GLU A 240 -24.98 -1.10 19.97
N ALA A 241 -26.11 -0.38 19.92
CA ALA A 241 -27.41 -0.88 20.38
C ALA A 241 -27.90 -2.10 19.61
N ALA A 242 -27.55 -2.23 18.34
CA ALA A 242 -27.83 -3.40 17.51
C ALA A 242 -27.01 -4.64 17.88
N GLY A 243 -25.95 -4.50 18.69
CA GLY A 243 -25.16 -5.58 19.23
C GLY A 243 -23.77 -5.73 18.63
N ALA A 244 -23.20 -4.71 18.00
CA ALA A 244 -21.77 -4.72 17.65
C ALA A 244 -20.91 -4.80 18.91
N THR A 245 -19.76 -5.49 18.81
CA THR A 245 -18.80 -5.66 19.89
C THR A 245 -17.69 -4.61 19.80
N ILE A 246 -17.33 -4.20 18.60
CA ILE A 246 -16.21 -3.30 18.28
C ILE A 246 -16.61 -2.44 17.07
N ILE A 247 -16.20 -1.19 17.04
CA ILE A 247 -16.26 -0.36 15.83
C ILE A 247 -14.84 -0.17 15.28
N ASN A 248 -14.64 -0.55 14.01
CA ASN A 248 -13.42 -0.28 13.26
C ASN A 248 -13.66 0.89 12.32
N THR A 249 -12.89 1.96 12.44
CA THR A 249 -13.12 3.18 11.66
C THR A 249 -12.49 3.11 10.27
N GLY A 250 -13.26 3.44 9.23
CA GLY A 250 -12.85 3.51 7.83
C GLY A 250 -12.67 4.95 7.36
N ILE A 251 -11.78 5.18 6.40
CA ILE A 251 -11.43 6.52 5.89
C ILE A 251 -11.39 6.51 4.37
N GLY A 252 -12.26 7.31 3.77
CA GLY A 252 -12.30 7.59 2.33
C GLY A 252 -12.95 6.50 1.50
N TRP A 253 -13.74 6.91 0.52
CA TRP A 253 -14.29 6.01 -0.49
C TRP A 253 -13.26 5.68 -1.56
N HIS A 254 -13.43 4.58 -2.27
CA HIS A 254 -12.56 4.19 -3.40
C HIS A 254 -12.55 5.23 -4.53
N GLU A 255 -13.62 5.98 -4.71
CA GLU A 255 -13.70 7.05 -5.71
C GLU A 255 -13.20 8.42 -5.20
N ALA A 256 -12.83 8.53 -3.92
CA ALA A 256 -12.31 9.77 -3.35
C ALA A 256 -11.02 10.21 -4.06
N ARG A 257 -10.88 11.53 -4.22
CA ARG A 257 -9.71 12.15 -4.86
C ARG A 257 -8.68 12.66 -3.84
N ILE A 258 -8.72 12.13 -2.64
CA ILE A 258 -7.81 12.41 -1.54
C ILE A 258 -7.11 11.11 -1.17
N PRO A 259 -5.77 11.06 -1.13
CA PRO A 259 -5.06 9.85 -0.74
C PRO A 259 -5.23 9.58 0.76
N THR A 260 -5.45 8.33 1.14
CA THR A 260 -5.63 7.95 2.55
C THR A 260 -4.64 6.90 3.06
N ILE A 261 -3.96 6.19 2.15
CA ILE A 261 -3.11 5.05 2.49
C ILE A 261 -1.75 5.04 1.79
N ALA A 262 -1.54 5.91 0.79
CA ALA A 262 -0.30 5.95 0.00
C ALA A 262 0.85 6.63 0.76
N THR A 263 2.08 6.47 0.24
CA THR A 263 3.30 7.01 0.84
C THR A 263 3.24 8.52 1.19
N PRO A 264 2.61 9.40 0.38
CA PRO A 264 2.53 10.83 0.72
C PRO A 264 1.63 11.15 1.92
N VAL A 265 0.85 10.18 2.42
CA VAL A 265 -0.01 10.35 3.59
C VAL A 265 0.84 10.20 4.85
N PRO A 266 0.78 11.13 5.83
CA PRO A 266 1.53 11.02 7.08
C PRO A 266 1.20 9.76 7.87
N ARG A 267 2.15 9.30 8.70
CA ARG A 267 1.91 8.19 9.63
C ARG A 267 0.82 8.54 10.63
N GLY A 268 -0.13 7.63 10.84
CA GLY A 268 -1.24 7.83 11.77
C GLY A 268 -2.16 9.00 11.42
N ALA A 269 -2.20 9.42 10.15
CA ALA A 269 -2.85 10.64 9.67
C ALA A 269 -4.31 10.83 10.08
N PHE A 270 -5.01 9.75 10.44
CA PHE A 270 -6.45 9.79 10.69
C PHE A 270 -6.86 9.33 12.09
N SER A 271 -5.92 9.14 13.04
CA SER A 271 -6.26 8.73 14.42
C SER A 271 -7.14 9.78 15.14
N TRP A 272 -6.91 11.06 14.83
CA TRP A 272 -7.70 12.17 15.36
C TRP A 272 -9.20 12.10 14.97
N VAL A 273 -9.51 11.48 13.82
CA VAL A 273 -10.89 11.27 13.36
C VAL A 273 -11.61 10.27 14.27
N THR A 274 -10.95 9.13 14.56
CA THR A 274 -11.48 8.12 15.51
C THR A 274 -11.71 8.74 16.90
N ARG A 275 -10.79 9.58 17.37
CA ARG A 275 -10.92 10.28 18.66
C ARG A 275 -12.21 11.11 18.76
N LYS A 276 -12.74 11.64 17.66
CA LYS A 276 -14.01 12.39 17.66
C LYS A 276 -15.22 11.55 18.11
N LEU A 277 -15.12 10.23 17.99
CA LEU A 277 -16.18 9.30 18.40
C LEU A 277 -16.01 8.81 19.86
N LYS A 278 -14.84 9.04 20.50
CA LYS A 278 -14.59 8.62 21.89
C LYS A 278 -15.57 9.26 22.84
N GLY A 279 -16.19 8.42 23.68
CA GLY A 279 -17.23 8.83 24.64
C GLY A 279 -18.65 8.89 24.05
N ALA A 280 -18.83 8.77 22.74
CA ALA A 280 -20.15 8.67 22.13
C ALA A 280 -20.72 7.24 22.20
N VAL A 281 -19.85 6.24 22.23
CA VAL A 281 -20.16 4.81 22.40
C VAL A 281 -19.32 4.22 23.52
N SER A 282 -19.73 3.09 24.09
CA SER A 282 -19.03 2.39 25.17
C SER A 282 -18.16 1.23 24.68
N ILE A 283 -18.44 0.70 23.49
CA ILE A 283 -17.66 -0.37 22.89
C ILE A 283 -16.31 0.14 22.35
N PRO A 284 -15.27 -0.73 22.28
CA PRO A 284 -13.96 -0.35 21.78
C PRO A 284 -13.97 0.20 20.36
N LEU A 285 -13.11 1.21 20.12
CA LEU A 285 -12.88 1.83 18.83
C LEU A 285 -11.50 1.45 18.27
N ILE A 286 -11.45 1.07 17.02
CA ILE A 286 -10.21 0.79 16.27
C ILE A 286 -9.93 1.93 15.30
N THR A 287 -8.70 2.44 15.29
CA THR A 287 -8.24 3.40 14.27
C THR A 287 -7.36 2.72 13.23
N THR A 288 -7.32 3.28 12.03
CA THR A 288 -6.63 2.71 10.87
C THR A 288 -5.91 3.77 10.04
N ASN A 289 -5.29 3.38 8.97
CA ASN A 289 -4.58 4.14 7.94
C ASN A 289 -3.20 4.67 8.37
N ARG A 290 -2.18 4.23 7.63
CA ARG A 290 -0.79 4.66 7.76
C ARG A 290 -0.15 4.45 9.14
N ILE A 291 -0.59 3.41 9.85
CA ILE A 291 0.06 2.93 11.07
C ILE A 291 0.97 1.78 10.63
N ASN A 292 2.29 2.01 10.66
CA ASN A 292 3.30 1.07 10.11
C ASN A 292 4.55 0.95 11.00
N ASP A 293 4.49 1.49 12.21
CA ASP A 293 5.58 1.50 13.18
C ASP A 293 5.00 1.27 14.59
N PRO A 294 5.63 0.46 15.46
CA PRO A 294 5.10 0.18 16.80
C PRO A 294 5.08 1.43 17.71
N GLN A 295 5.98 2.40 17.53
CA GLN A 295 5.95 3.64 18.30
C GLN A 295 4.75 4.51 17.90
N VAL A 296 4.44 4.59 16.60
CA VAL A 296 3.24 5.30 16.11
C VAL A 296 1.96 4.68 16.69
N ALA A 297 1.90 3.34 16.73
CA ALA A 297 0.77 2.62 17.32
C ALA A 297 0.66 2.89 18.83
N GLU A 298 1.77 2.82 19.56
CA GLU A 298 1.83 3.12 21.00
C GLU A 298 1.37 4.56 21.29
N ASP A 299 1.89 5.54 20.55
CA ASP A 299 1.56 6.95 20.74
C ASP A 299 0.06 7.23 20.53
N ILE A 300 -0.55 6.60 19.54
CA ILE A 300 -2.01 6.71 19.29
C ILE A 300 -2.81 6.17 20.47
N LEU A 301 -2.44 4.99 20.95
CA LEU A 301 -3.14 4.34 22.09
C LEU A 301 -2.91 5.09 23.40
N ALA A 302 -1.69 5.52 23.66
CA ALA A 302 -1.33 6.26 24.87
C ALA A 302 -2.03 7.63 24.95
N ARG A 303 -2.28 8.30 23.81
CA ARG A 303 -3.08 9.53 23.74
C ARG A 303 -4.59 9.30 23.93
N GLY A 304 -5.04 8.03 23.88
CA GLY A 304 -6.45 7.69 23.94
C GLY A 304 -7.24 8.03 22.67
N ASP A 305 -6.58 8.11 21.51
CA ASP A 305 -7.25 8.37 20.23
C ASP A 305 -8.17 7.20 19.84
N ALA A 306 -7.77 5.98 20.23
CA ALA A 306 -8.52 4.74 20.00
C ALA A 306 -8.19 3.69 21.07
N ASP A 307 -8.92 2.59 21.11
CA ASP A 307 -8.71 1.46 22.02
C ASP A 307 -7.83 0.36 21.38
N MET A 308 -7.82 0.29 20.04
CA MET A 308 -6.98 -0.59 19.24
C MET A 308 -6.51 0.13 17.97
N VAL A 309 -5.49 -0.43 17.35
CA VAL A 309 -4.99 -0.04 16.03
C VAL A 309 -5.20 -1.16 15.01
N SER A 310 -5.59 -0.80 13.79
CA SER A 310 -5.68 -1.72 12.66
C SER A 310 -4.53 -1.47 11.70
N MET A 311 -3.77 -2.52 11.42
CA MET A 311 -2.68 -2.53 10.46
C MET A 311 -2.90 -3.67 9.47
N ALA A 312 -2.90 -3.39 8.17
CA ALA A 312 -3.04 -4.42 7.14
C ALA A 312 -1.69 -4.69 6.45
N ARG A 313 -1.23 -3.77 5.62
CA ARG A 313 0.02 -3.91 4.84
C ARG A 313 1.30 -4.05 5.66
N PRO A 314 1.43 -3.56 6.91
CA PRO A 314 2.58 -3.90 7.76
C PRO A 314 2.78 -5.40 7.94
N PHE A 315 1.69 -6.19 8.01
CA PHE A 315 1.75 -7.65 8.09
C PHE A 315 2.04 -8.36 6.76
N LEU A 316 1.95 -7.64 5.63
CA LEU A 316 2.56 -8.11 4.38
C LEU A 316 4.08 -7.88 4.38
N ALA A 317 4.50 -6.72 4.87
CA ALA A 317 5.89 -6.33 4.90
C ALA A 317 6.69 -7.19 5.91
N ASP A 318 6.11 -7.45 7.08
CA ASP A 318 6.74 -8.25 8.15
C ASP A 318 5.70 -9.05 8.94
N ALA A 319 5.71 -10.36 8.79
CA ALA A 319 4.82 -11.25 9.56
C ALA A 319 5.16 -11.26 11.06
N GLU A 320 6.42 -10.97 11.43
CA GLU A 320 6.95 -10.97 12.80
C GLU A 320 6.81 -9.61 13.49
N PHE A 321 6.09 -8.66 12.92
CA PHE A 321 5.99 -7.28 13.41
C PHE A 321 5.71 -7.22 14.92
N ILE A 322 4.73 -7.98 15.41
CA ILE A 322 4.29 -7.94 16.81
C ILE A 322 5.37 -8.58 17.73
N SER A 323 5.87 -9.76 17.40
CA SER A 323 6.91 -10.42 18.22
C SER A 323 8.20 -9.60 18.27
N LYS A 324 8.62 -9.00 17.15
CA LYS A 324 9.78 -8.09 17.12
C LYS A 324 9.59 -6.85 18.00
N ALA A 325 8.39 -6.24 17.93
CA ALA A 325 8.07 -5.11 18.79
C ALA A 325 8.02 -5.51 20.28
N GLN A 326 7.48 -6.68 20.61
CA GLN A 326 7.38 -7.19 21.97
C GLN A 326 8.74 -7.50 22.58
N ASP A 327 9.67 -8.02 21.77
CA ASP A 327 11.02 -8.43 22.17
C ASP A 327 12.06 -7.30 22.09
N ASP A 328 11.62 -6.05 21.95
CA ASP A 328 12.48 -4.85 21.79
C ASP A 328 13.42 -4.92 20.56
N ARG A 329 12.96 -5.58 19.49
CA ARG A 329 13.65 -5.75 18.21
C ARG A 329 12.98 -4.95 17.09
N ALA A 330 12.42 -3.78 17.41
CA ALA A 330 11.72 -2.94 16.44
C ALA A 330 12.63 -2.49 15.28
N ASP A 331 13.95 -2.40 15.50
CA ASP A 331 14.96 -2.15 14.47
C ASP A 331 15.07 -3.25 13.41
N GLN A 332 14.57 -4.45 13.68
CA GLN A 332 14.51 -5.59 12.76
C GLN A 332 13.20 -5.66 11.98
N ILE A 333 12.24 -4.76 12.22
CA ILE A 333 10.97 -4.75 11.48
C ILE A 333 11.19 -4.24 10.04
N ASN A 334 10.74 -5.03 9.06
CA ASN A 334 10.68 -4.61 7.67
C ASN A 334 9.45 -3.73 7.47
N THR A 335 9.63 -2.42 7.56
CA THR A 335 8.53 -1.45 7.61
C THR A 335 7.79 -1.33 6.26
N CYS A 336 6.45 -1.35 6.29
CA CYS A 336 5.63 -1.06 5.12
C CYS A 336 5.79 0.40 4.69
N ILE A 337 6.25 0.62 3.47
CA ILE A 337 6.53 1.96 2.92
C ILE A 337 5.33 2.64 2.26
N GLY A 338 4.13 2.07 2.34
CA GLY A 338 2.91 2.68 1.77
C GLY A 338 2.86 2.77 0.24
N CYS A 339 3.71 2.04 -0.49
CA CYS A 339 3.90 2.17 -1.95
C CYS A 339 2.76 1.61 -2.82
N ASN A 340 1.94 0.72 -2.30
CA ASN A 340 0.84 0.00 -2.98
C ASN A 340 1.24 -0.91 -4.16
N GLN A 341 2.49 -0.91 -4.62
CA GLN A 341 2.94 -1.49 -5.91
C GLN A 341 2.81 -3.02 -6.01
N ALA A 342 3.11 -3.75 -4.94
CA ALA A 342 3.06 -5.21 -4.95
C ALA A 342 1.81 -5.77 -4.25
N CYS A 343 1.00 -4.93 -3.63
CA CYS A 343 -0.28 -5.30 -3.02
C CYS A 343 -1.45 -4.80 -3.88
N LEU A 344 -1.94 -3.58 -3.68
CA LEU A 344 -3.13 -3.08 -4.34
C LEU A 344 -3.02 -3.08 -5.87
N ASP A 345 -1.89 -2.59 -6.43
CA ASP A 345 -1.73 -2.54 -7.90
C ASP A 345 -1.81 -3.94 -8.54
N ARG A 346 -1.39 -4.99 -7.82
CA ARG A 346 -1.48 -6.38 -8.31
C ARG A 346 -2.92 -6.89 -8.29
N ILE A 347 -3.66 -6.66 -7.22
CA ILE A 347 -5.07 -7.07 -7.11
C ILE A 347 -5.90 -6.45 -8.24
N PHE A 348 -5.71 -5.17 -8.53
CA PHE A 348 -6.44 -4.49 -9.63
C PHE A 348 -6.08 -4.96 -11.04
N VAL A 349 -5.11 -5.88 -11.18
CA VAL A 349 -4.79 -6.55 -12.45
C VAL A 349 -4.95 -8.08 -12.35
N GLY A 350 -5.71 -8.57 -11.36
CA GLY A 350 -6.04 -9.99 -11.17
C GLY A 350 -4.85 -10.86 -10.78
N LYS A 351 -3.86 -10.32 -10.05
CA LYS A 351 -2.68 -11.06 -9.59
C LYS A 351 -2.69 -11.19 -8.08
N VAL A 352 -2.22 -12.32 -7.57
CA VAL A 352 -2.01 -12.54 -6.14
C VAL A 352 -1.16 -11.41 -5.54
N THR A 353 -1.59 -10.90 -4.40
CA THR A 353 -0.87 -9.91 -3.60
C THR A 353 0.53 -10.42 -3.22
N SER A 354 1.45 -9.46 -3.09
CA SER A 354 2.77 -9.62 -2.49
C SER A 354 3.14 -8.31 -1.80
N CYS A 355 4.39 -8.14 -1.38
CA CYS A 355 4.89 -6.87 -0.88
C CYS A 355 6.19 -6.49 -1.60
N LEU A 356 6.39 -5.19 -1.86
CA LEU A 356 7.60 -4.68 -2.50
C LEU A 356 8.85 -5.03 -1.67
N VAL A 357 8.77 -4.80 -0.35
CA VAL A 357 9.89 -5.05 0.58
C VAL A 357 9.95 -6.50 1.07
N ASN A 358 8.88 -7.30 0.88
CA ASN A 358 8.81 -8.71 1.25
C ASN A 358 8.13 -9.54 0.15
N PRO A 359 8.85 -10.02 -0.85
CA PRO A 359 8.28 -10.81 -1.94
C PRO A 359 7.64 -12.14 -1.51
N ARG A 360 7.94 -12.64 -0.29
CA ARG A 360 7.35 -13.87 0.28
C ARG A 360 5.89 -13.69 0.68
N ALA A 361 5.45 -12.45 0.97
CA ALA A 361 4.07 -12.18 1.38
C ALA A 361 3.06 -12.78 0.40
N CYS A 362 2.11 -13.58 0.90
CA CYS A 362 1.15 -14.38 0.15
C CYS A 362 1.77 -15.49 -0.74
N HIS A 363 3.08 -15.77 -0.56
CA HIS A 363 3.83 -16.81 -1.24
C HIS A 363 4.63 -17.67 -0.25
N GLU A 364 4.23 -17.73 1.00
CA GLU A 364 4.92 -18.40 2.11
C GLU A 364 5.19 -19.88 1.80
N THR A 365 4.20 -20.58 1.22
CA THR A 365 4.31 -21.99 0.82
C THR A 365 5.17 -22.21 -0.43
N LEU A 366 5.31 -21.20 -1.28
CA LEU A 366 6.06 -21.27 -2.54
C LEU A 366 7.50 -20.78 -2.41
N MET A 367 7.78 -20.03 -1.34
CA MET A 367 9.08 -19.41 -1.08
C MET A 367 9.54 -19.67 0.37
N PRO A 368 9.66 -20.94 0.79
CA PRO A 368 10.12 -21.26 2.15
C PRO A 368 11.60 -20.83 2.31
N VAL A 369 11.94 -20.28 3.47
CA VAL A 369 13.33 -19.98 3.83
C VAL A 369 13.89 -21.21 4.54
N LEU A 370 14.64 -22.02 3.80
CA LEU A 370 15.26 -23.25 4.33
C LEU A 370 16.79 -23.05 4.45
N PRO A 371 17.44 -23.66 5.43
CA PRO A 371 18.90 -23.68 5.47
C PRO A 371 19.50 -24.23 4.17
N ALA A 372 20.63 -23.67 3.76
CA ALA A 372 21.35 -24.16 2.58
C ALA A 372 21.91 -25.57 2.82
N ASN A 373 21.69 -26.48 1.90
CA ASN A 373 22.26 -27.86 1.99
C ASN A 373 23.79 -27.87 1.94
N ALA A 374 24.38 -26.93 1.18
CA ALA A 374 25.82 -26.74 1.06
C ALA A 374 26.13 -25.23 1.10
N PRO A 375 26.56 -24.70 2.23
CA PRO A 375 26.98 -23.30 2.33
C PRO A 375 28.07 -22.94 1.32
N LYS A 376 27.91 -21.82 0.65
CA LYS A 376 28.85 -21.30 -0.38
C LYS A 376 29.43 -19.97 0.07
N ARG A 377 30.60 -19.62 -0.46
CA ARG A 377 31.18 -18.27 -0.39
C ARG A 377 30.66 -17.46 -1.57
N LEU A 378 29.81 -16.50 -1.33
CA LEU A 378 29.12 -15.70 -2.34
C LEU A 378 29.65 -14.27 -2.34
N ALA A 379 30.05 -13.79 -3.53
CA ALA A 379 30.34 -12.39 -3.74
C ALA A 379 29.11 -11.68 -4.31
N VAL A 380 28.68 -10.60 -3.66
CA VAL A 380 27.63 -9.72 -4.18
C VAL A 380 28.23 -8.38 -4.52
N VAL A 381 28.09 -7.92 -5.76
CA VAL A 381 28.64 -6.65 -6.22
C VAL A 381 27.51 -5.65 -6.45
N GLY A 382 27.40 -4.67 -5.57
CA GLY A 382 26.36 -3.64 -5.54
C GLY A 382 25.41 -3.80 -4.36
N ALA A 383 25.46 -2.85 -3.42
CA ALA A 383 24.59 -2.77 -2.24
C ALA A 383 23.32 -1.95 -2.47
N GLY A 384 22.76 -2.03 -3.69
CA GLY A 384 21.44 -1.53 -4.04
C GLY A 384 20.33 -2.52 -3.65
N PRO A 385 19.04 -2.21 -3.94
CA PRO A 385 17.90 -3.02 -3.50
C PRO A 385 17.99 -4.52 -3.81
N ALA A 386 18.48 -4.89 -5.01
CA ALA A 386 18.60 -6.28 -5.42
C ALA A 386 19.71 -7.01 -4.64
N GLY A 387 20.89 -6.38 -4.53
CA GLY A 387 22.03 -6.95 -3.81
C GLY A 387 21.76 -7.07 -2.31
N LEU A 388 21.14 -6.08 -1.69
CA LEU A 388 20.74 -6.12 -0.28
C LEU A 388 19.74 -7.25 0.00
N ALA A 389 18.71 -7.38 -0.83
CA ALA A 389 17.71 -8.45 -0.69
C ALA A 389 18.35 -9.84 -0.87
N PHE A 390 19.26 -10.00 -1.83
CA PHE A 390 20.00 -11.24 -2.01
C PHE A 390 20.88 -11.53 -0.80
N ALA A 391 21.73 -10.58 -0.39
CA ALA A 391 22.72 -10.79 0.67
C ALA A 391 22.09 -11.21 1.98
N VAL A 392 21.04 -10.50 2.44
CA VAL A 392 20.32 -10.83 3.67
C VAL A 392 19.69 -12.22 3.61
N ASN A 393 18.97 -12.55 2.53
CA ASN A 393 18.29 -13.84 2.43
C ASN A 393 19.27 -15.01 2.26
N ALA A 394 20.37 -14.83 1.53
CA ALA A 394 21.41 -15.87 1.38
C ALA A 394 22.14 -16.12 2.69
N ALA A 395 22.52 -15.05 3.41
CA ALA A 395 23.19 -15.18 4.71
C ALA A 395 22.25 -15.80 5.76
N ALA A 396 20.97 -15.44 5.79
CA ALA A 396 19.95 -16.06 6.65
C ALA A 396 19.81 -17.58 6.41
N ARG A 397 20.13 -18.07 5.22
CA ARG A 397 20.17 -19.52 4.88
C ARG A 397 21.49 -20.20 5.24
N GLY A 398 22.49 -19.46 5.72
CA GLY A 398 23.79 -19.98 6.13
C GLY A 398 24.92 -19.90 5.10
N HIS A 399 24.74 -19.17 3.99
CA HIS A 399 25.82 -18.88 3.06
C HIS A 399 26.78 -17.82 3.64
N HIS A 400 28.05 -17.88 3.27
CA HIS A 400 29.05 -16.87 3.61
C HIS A 400 29.04 -15.76 2.55
N VAL A 401 28.44 -14.62 2.86
CA VAL A 401 28.21 -13.53 1.90
C VAL A 401 29.18 -12.38 2.16
N THR A 402 29.91 -11.97 1.12
CA THR A 402 30.63 -10.69 1.08
C THR A 402 29.92 -9.75 0.11
N LEU A 403 29.48 -8.59 0.60
CA LEU A 403 28.77 -7.57 -0.15
C LEU A 403 29.67 -6.37 -0.42
N PHE A 404 29.97 -6.10 -1.68
CA PHE A 404 30.83 -5.00 -2.11
C PHE A 404 30.00 -3.84 -2.68
N ASP A 405 30.37 -2.61 -2.35
CA ASP A 405 29.90 -1.42 -3.05
C ASP A 405 31.00 -0.38 -3.20
N ALA A 406 31.05 0.29 -4.34
CA ALA A 406 32.00 1.35 -4.62
C ALA A 406 31.67 2.66 -3.86
N LEU A 407 30.43 2.81 -3.37
CA LEU A 407 29.93 3.97 -2.62
C LEU A 407 30.17 3.81 -1.12
N PRO A 408 30.15 4.91 -0.35
CA PRO A 408 30.37 4.91 1.11
C PRO A 408 29.15 4.43 1.92
N GLU A 409 28.00 4.20 1.29
CA GLU A 409 26.78 3.77 1.98
C GLU A 409 25.98 2.75 1.14
N ILE A 410 25.23 1.90 1.84
CA ILE A 410 24.28 0.98 1.21
C ILE A 410 23.06 1.74 0.66
N GLY A 411 22.34 1.14 -0.29
CA GLY A 411 21.03 1.64 -0.74
C GLY A 411 20.94 1.93 -2.23
N GLY A 412 22.04 2.29 -2.89
CA GLY A 412 22.02 2.59 -4.32
C GLY A 412 20.93 3.60 -4.69
N GLN A 413 19.99 3.22 -5.56
CA GLN A 413 18.88 4.10 -6.00
C GLN A 413 17.92 4.49 -4.85
N PHE A 414 17.85 3.76 -3.74
CA PHE A 414 17.05 4.18 -2.58
C PHE A 414 17.58 5.45 -1.92
N ASN A 415 18.89 5.72 -2.00
CA ASN A 415 19.48 6.97 -1.50
C ASN A 415 19.02 8.20 -2.30
N ILE A 416 18.60 8.00 -3.54
CA ILE A 416 17.99 9.03 -4.37
C ILE A 416 16.48 9.12 -4.10
N ALA A 417 15.78 7.98 -4.08
CA ALA A 417 14.34 7.93 -3.88
C ALA A 417 13.90 8.47 -2.52
N LYS A 418 14.64 8.20 -1.43
CA LYS A 418 14.31 8.68 -0.07
C LYS A 418 14.27 10.22 0.06
N GLN A 419 14.85 10.95 -0.90
CA GLN A 419 14.89 12.41 -0.92
C GLN A 419 13.68 13.05 -1.60
N ILE A 420 12.87 12.23 -2.28
CA ILE A 420 11.67 12.73 -2.97
C ILE A 420 10.58 12.95 -1.93
N PRO A 421 9.94 14.15 -1.88
CA PRO A 421 8.84 14.41 -0.97
C PRO A 421 7.73 13.35 -1.08
N GLY A 422 7.35 12.76 0.06
CA GLY A 422 6.41 11.65 0.14
C GLY A 422 7.03 10.26 -0.03
N LYS A 423 8.37 10.13 -0.09
CA LYS A 423 9.08 8.83 -0.16
C LYS A 423 10.07 8.62 0.98
N GLU A 424 9.91 9.34 2.07
CA GLU A 424 10.79 9.30 3.25
C GLU A 424 10.82 7.90 3.90
N GLU A 425 9.78 7.09 3.69
CA GLU A 425 9.73 5.71 4.21
C GLU A 425 10.87 4.80 3.72
N PHE A 426 11.58 5.16 2.64
CA PHE A 426 12.79 4.44 2.22
C PHE A 426 13.95 4.54 3.22
N HIS A 427 13.95 5.49 4.13
CA HIS A 427 14.88 5.51 5.26
C HIS A 427 14.71 4.25 6.13
N GLU A 428 13.47 3.80 6.36
CA GLU A 428 13.17 2.59 7.11
C GLU A 428 13.63 1.32 6.38
N THR A 429 13.49 1.28 5.05
CA THR A 429 14.00 0.15 4.25
C THR A 429 15.51 0.03 4.38
N LEU A 430 16.24 1.17 4.37
CA LEU A 430 17.70 1.17 4.55
C LEU A 430 18.11 0.82 5.98
N ARG A 431 17.37 1.30 7.00
CA ARG A 431 17.55 0.89 8.39
C ARG A 431 17.43 -0.63 8.52
N TYR A 432 16.34 -1.21 8.02
CA TYR A 432 16.09 -2.64 8.02
C TYR A 432 17.25 -3.43 7.40
N TYR A 433 17.66 -3.09 6.19
CA TYR A 433 18.75 -3.82 5.54
C TYR A 433 20.07 -3.69 6.30
N ARG A 434 20.42 -2.53 6.84
CA ARG A 434 21.63 -2.36 7.66
C ARG A 434 21.61 -3.29 8.88
N THR A 435 20.52 -3.27 9.65
CA THR A 435 20.34 -4.15 10.80
C THR A 435 20.42 -5.63 10.41
N MET A 436 19.81 -6.02 9.30
CA MET A 436 19.78 -7.44 8.90
C MET A 436 21.13 -7.93 8.33
N LEU A 437 21.90 -7.06 7.66
CA LEU A 437 23.27 -7.39 7.24
C LEU A 437 24.15 -7.71 8.46
N ASP A 438 24.07 -6.85 9.47
CA ASP A 438 24.83 -7.04 10.73
C ASP A 438 24.35 -8.31 11.47
N LEU A 439 23.05 -8.50 11.60
CA LEU A 439 22.44 -9.66 12.29
C LEU A 439 22.87 -11.00 11.67
N HIS A 440 22.93 -11.07 10.34
CA HIS A 440 23.30 -12.29 9.63
C HIS A 440 24.80 -12.40 9.31
N GLY A 441 25.63 -11.48 9.81
CA GLY A 441 27.08 -11.53 9.67
C GLY A 441 27.58 -11.39 8.23
N VAL A 442 26.91 -10.57 7.42
CA VAL A 442 27.36 -10.26 6.05
C VAL A 442 28.63 -9.41 6.11
N ASP A 443 29.71 -9.84 5.44
CA ASP A 443 30.94 -9.07 5.31
C ASP A 443 30.71 -7.90 4.32
N LEU A 444 30.37 -6.72 4.86
CA LEU A 444 30.06 -5.53 4.08
C LEU A 444 31.32 -4.69 3.80
N ARG A 445 31.65 -4.54 2.51
CA ARG A 445 32.82 -3.78 2.06
C ARG A 445 32.41 -2.60 1.18
N LEU A 446 32.18 -1.46 1.82
CA LEU A 446 31.92 -0.18 1.17
C LEU A 446 33.23 0.48 0.68
N ASN A 447 33.09 1.54 -0.16
CA ASN A 447 34.22 2.23 -0.79
C ASN A 447 35.18 1.26 -1.55
N THR A 448 34.63 0.13 -2.03
CA THR A 448 35.43 -0.94 -2.65
C THR A 448 34.92 -1.20 -4.07
N ARG A 449 35.70 -0.75 -5.04
CA ARG A 449 35.48 -1.07 -6.45
C ARG A 449 36.26 -2.36 -6.78
N VAL A 450 35.52 -3.45 -6.94
CA VAL A 450 36.11 -4.76 -7.25
C VAL A 450 36.46 -4.91 -8.72
N THR A 451 37.49 -5.72 -9.00
CA THR A 451 37.90 -6.21 -10.29
C THR A 451 37.49 -7.67 -10.47
N THR A 452 37.73 -8.23 -11.66
CA THR A 452 37.52 -9.66 -11.90
C THR A 452 38.38 -10.51 -10.96
N ASP A 453 39.65 -10.15 -10.75
CA ASP A 453 40.59 -10.92 -9.93
C ASP A 453 40.15 -11.00 -8.45
N ASP A 454 39.60 -9.92 -7.90
CA ASP A 454 39.06 -9.89 -6.53
C ASP A 454 37.95 -10.92 -6.29
N LEU A 455 37.26 -11.32 -7.38
CA LEU A 455 36.07 -12.18 -7.33
C LEU A 455 36.38 -13.66 -7.62
N LEU A 456 37.60 -13.99 -8.07
CA LEU A 456 37.97 -15.36 -8.41
C LEU A 456 37.99 -16.33 -7.21
N ALA A 457 38.13 -15.83 -5.99
CA ALA A 457 38.16 -16.65 -4.77
C ALA A 457 36.78 -17.14 -4.32
N PHE A 458 35.69 -16.58 -4.84
CA PHE A 458 34.32 -16.94 -4.46
C PHE A 458 33.78 -18.11 -5.29
N ASP A 459 32.83 -18.84 -4.72
CA ASP A 459 32.22 -19.99 -5.40
C ASP A 459 31.25 -19.50 -6.49
N GLU A 460 30.46 -18.45 -6.22
CA GLU A 460 29.59 -17.81 -7.19
C GLU A 460 29.60 -16.28 -7.00
N THR A 461 29.33 -15.55 -8.09
CA THR A 461 29.27 -14.08 -8.09
C THR A 461 27.89 -13.59 -8.51
N ILE A 462 27.35 -12.68 -7.72
CA ILE A 462 26.06 -12.05 -7.97
C ILE A 462 26.30 -10.58 -8.32
N LEU A 463 26.08 -10.21 -9.58
CA LEU A 463 26.18 -8.85 -10.03
C LEU A 463 24.85 -8.13 -9.86
N ALA A 464 24.82 -7.15 -8.97
CA ALA A 464 23.71 -6.24 -8.68
C ALA A 464 24.13 -4.78 -8.90
N THR A 465 25.02 -4.55 -9.88
CA THR A 465 25.70 -3.28 -10.17
C THR A 465 24.78 -2.18 -10.70
N GLY A 466 23.50 -2.50 -10.93
CA GLY A 466 22.47 -1.52 -11.23
C GLY A 466 22.53 -0.97 -12.66
N ILE A 467 22.34 0.35 -12.77
CA ILE A 467 22.12 1.06 -14.04
C ILE A 467 22.95 2.34 -14.14
N ALA A 468 23.09 2.83 -15.36
CA ALA A 468 23.52 4.18 -15.67
C ALA A 468 22.39 4.94 -16.39
N PRO A 469 22.29 6.27 -16.22
CA PRO A 469 21.38 7.08 -17.03
C PRO A 469 21.71 6.96 -18.51
N ARG A 470 20.67 6.79 -19.35
CA ARG A 470 20.84 6.82 -20.80
C ARG A 470 20.80 8.27 -21.29
N LEU A 471 21.77 8.63 -22.11
CA LEU A 471 21.77 9.91 -22.82
C LEU A 471 21.08 9.73 -24.19
N PRO A 472 19.99 10.46 -24.46
CA PRO A 472 19.36 10.43 -25.79
C PRO A 472 20.21 11.17 -26.81
N ALA A 473 20.13 10.75 -28.08
CA ALA A 473 20.80 11.46 -29.18
C ALA A 473 19.99 12.73 -29.49
N ILE A 474 20.44 13.85 -28.92
CA ILE A 474 19.93 15.21 -29.14
C ILE A 474 21.13 16.11 -29.36
N ASP A 475 21.11 16.93 -30.40
CA ASP A 475 22.19 17.89 -30.66
C ASP A 475 22.37 18.83 -29.47
N GLY A 476 23.60 18.97 -28.97
CA GLY A 476 23.89 19.77 -27.78
C GLY A 476 23.56 19.07 -26.47
N ILE A 477 23.48 17.73 -26.42
CA ILE A 477 23.24 16.96 -25.18
C ILE A 477 24.35 17.14 -24.15
N ASP A 478 25.53 17.55 -24.55
CA ASP A 478 26.70 17.89 -23.74
C ASP A 478 26.75 19.37 -23.31
N HIS A 479 25.73 20.16 -23.67
CA HIS A 479 25.66 21.60 -23.33
C HIS A 479 25.58 21.78 -21.79
N PRO A 480 26.23 22.82 -21.21
CA PRO A 480 26.21 23.07 -19.74
C PRO A 480 24.85 23.22 -19.10
N LYS A 481 23.80 23.51 -19.85
CA LYS A 481 22.42 23.54 -19.36
C LYS A 481 21.84 22.14 -19.11
N VAL A 482 22.47 21.09 -19.61
CA VAL A 482 21.98 19.70 -19.48
C VAL A 482 22.46 19.11 -18.16
N LEU A 483 21.52 18.58 -17.41
CA LEU A 483 21.75 17.84 -16.17
C LEU A 483 21.11 16.48 -16.27
N SER A 484 21.75 15.45 -15.70
CA SER A 484 21.08 14.19 -15.45
C SER A 484 20.21 14.30 -14.16
N TYR A 485 19.27 13.39 -13.99
CA TYR A 485 18.52 13.32 -12.71
C TYR A 485 19.44 13.04 -11.52
N LEU A 486 20.61 12.41 -11.72
CA LEU A 486 21.61 12.18 -10.68
C LEU A 486 22.27 13.49 -10.22
N ASP A 487 22.63 14.37 -11.18
CA ASP A 487 23.19 15.69 -10.85
C ASP A 487 22.23 16.48 -9.98
N VAL A 488 20.92 16.42 -10.29
CA VAL A 488 19.87 17.13 -9.55
C VAL A 488 19.59 16.49 -8.18
N LEU A 489 19.34 15.19 -8.15
CA LEU A 489 18.83 14.51 -6.95
C LEU A 489 19.94 14.03 -6.00
N ARG A 490 21.06 13.54 -6.55
CA ARG A 490 22.19 13.06 -5.76
C ARG A 490 23.17 14.18 -5.46
N ASP A 491 23.65 14.87 -6.51
CA ASP A 491 24.76 15.80 -6.42
C ASP A 491 24.32 17.24 -6.09
N LYS A 492 23.00 17.48 -6.04
CA LYS A 492 22.38 18.78 -5.68
C LYS A 492 22.84 19.93 -6.54
N ALA A 493 23.09 19.66 -7.82
CA ALA A 493 23.45 20.71 -8.79
C ALA A 493 22.41 21.85 -8.78
N PRO A 494 22.86 23.11 -8.87
CA PRO A 494 21.96 24.26 -8.92
C PRO A 494 21.03 24.17 -10.13
N VAL A 495 19.74 24.39 -9.90
CA VAL A 495 18.71 24.40 -10.94
C VAL A 495 17.99 25.73 -10.93
N GLY A 496 17.91 26.41 -12.08
CA GLY A 496 17.30 27.70 -12.23
C GLY A 496 15.77 27.72 -12.15
N ALA A 497 15.16 28.82 -12.51
CA ALA A 497 13.73 29.06 -12.37
C ALA A 497 12.89 28.37 -13.46
N LYS A 498 13.47 28.12 -14.64
CA LYS A 498 12.78 27.53 -15.80
C LYS A 498 13.43 26.20 -16.19
N VAL A 499 12.69 25.10 -16.11
CA VAL A 499 13.24 23.75 -16.27
C VAL A 499 12.41 22.95 -17.26
N ALA A 500 13.09 22.32 -18.22
CA ALA A 500 12.51 21.25 -19.04
C ALA A 500 12.98 19.87 -18.52
N ILE A 501 12.06 18.93 -18.30
CA ILE A 501 12.38 17.55 -17.93
C ILE A 501 12.07 16.66 -19.13
N ILE A 502 13.08 16.00 -19.67
CA ILE A 502 12.93 15.03 -20.77
C ILE A 502 12.71 13.63 -20.21
N GLY A 503 11.46 13.16 -20.29
CA GLY A 503 11.01 11.88 -19.79
C GLY A 503 9.91 12.01 -18.74
N CYS A 504 8.74 11.40 -19.01
CA CYS A 504 7.57 11.38 -18.13
C CYS A 504 7.31 9.99 -17.52
N GLY A 505 8.37 9.22 -17.27
CA GLY A 505 8.32 8.00 -16.46
C GLY A 505 8.49 8.30 -14.97
N GLY A 506 8.62 7.25 -14.13
CA GLY A 506 8.74 7.39 -12.67
C GLY A 506 9.83 8.38 -12.24
N ILE A 507 11.03 8.29 -12.82
CA ILE A 507 12.16 9.20 -12.50
C ILE A 507 11.84 10.65 -12.87
N GLY A 508 11.19 10.88 -14.01
CA GLY A 508 10.79 12.22 -14.42
C GLY A 508 9.77 12.83 -13.47
N PHE A 509 8.78 12.05 -13.04
CA PHE A 509 7.81 12.46 -12.01
C PHE A 509 8.49 12.74 -10.66
N ASP A 510 9.39 11.89 -10.21
CA ASP A 510 10.15 12.07 -8.98
C ASP A 510 10.99 13.35 -9.02
N THR A 511 11.69 13.59 -10.14
CA THR A 511 12.48 14.80 -10.35
C THR A 511 11.58 16.05 -10.35
N ALA A 512 10.42 16.00 -10.99
CA ALA A 512 9.45 17.08 -10.98
C ALA A 512 8.87 17.34 -9.59
N MET A 513 8.55 16.28 -8.82
CA MET A 513 8.10 16.40 -7.42
C MET A 513 9.17 17.08 -6.56
N PHE A 514 10.43 16.68 -6.68
CA PHE A 514 11.55 17.28 -5.96
C PHE A 514 11.73 18.77 -6.32
N LEU A 515 11.77 19.11 -7.59
CA LEU A 515 11.99 20.49 -8.07
C LEU A 515 10.80 21.42 -7.83
N SER A 516 9.59 20.89 -7.76
CA SER A 516 8.36 21.66 -7.52
C SER A 516 8.03 21.84 -6.03
N GLN A 517 8.78 21.20 -5.12
CA GLN A 517 8.55 21.32 -3.68
C GLN A 517 8.95 22.69 -3.18
N SER A 518 8.10 23.29 -2.34
CA SER A 518 8.37 24.47 -1.54
C SER A 518 8.11 24.14 -0.07
N GLY A 519 9.05 24.42 0.81
CA GLY A 519 8.94 24.11 2.25
C GLY A 519 9.13 22.63 2.59
N ALA A 520 8.70 22.23 3.79
CA ALA A 520 8.76 20.87 4.29
C ALA A 520 7.81 19.92 3.52
N ALA A 521 8.10 18.63 3.56
CA ALA A 521 7.23 17.62 2.96
C ALA A 521 5.95 17.46 3.79
N THR A 522 4.79 17.64 3.16
CA THR A 522 3.47 17.50 3.80
C THR A 522 3.18 16.07 4.26
N SER A 523 3.90 15.09 3.72
CA SER A 523 3.90 13.68 4.15
C SER A 523 4.35 13.45 5.60
N GLN A 524 4.92 14.46 6.27
CA GLN A 524 5.38 14.40 7.65
C GLN A 524 4.55 15.27 8.62
N ASP A 525 3.58 16.02 8.11
CA ASP A 525 2.72 16.90 8.91
C ASP A 525 1.25 16.67 8.57
N ILE A 526 0.47 16.22 9.57
CA ILE A 526 -0.96 15.90 9.40
C ILE A 526 -1.78 17.15 9.08
N GLY A 527 -1.50 18.28 9.72
CA GLY A 527 -2.23 19.53 9.51
C GLY A 527 -2.01 20.08 8.10
N GLU A 528 -0.74 20.12 7.67
CA GLU A 528 -0.39 20.55 6.31
C GLU A 528 -0.94 19.59 5.25
N PHE A 529 -0.91 18.28 5.50
CA PHE A 529 -1.52 17.28 4.63
C PHE A 529 -3.03 17.52 4.48
N CYS A 530 -3.76 17.72 5.58
CA CYS A 530 -5.19 17.99 5.55
C CYS A 530 -5.50 19.28 4.79
N ARG A 531 -4.72 20.35 4.99
CA ARG A 531 -4.86 21.62 4.28
C ARG A 531 -4.58 21.46 2.77
N GLU A 532 -3.48 20.78 2.43
CA GLU A 532 -3.08 20.56 1.03
C GLU A 532 -4.16 19.79 0.25
N TRP A 533 -4.78 18.80 0.86
CA TRP A 533 -5.79 17.96 0.22
C TRP A 533 -7.23 18.40 0.46
N GLY A 534 -7.46 19.50 1.20
CA GLY A 534 -8.80 20.06 1.44
C GLY A 534 -9.65 19.18 2.33
N ILE A 535 -9.07 18.60 3.39
CA ILE A 535 -9.81 17.85 4.42
C ILE A 535 -10.29 18.83 5.50
N ASP A 536 -11.59 18.80 5.80
CA ASP A 536 -12.16 19.58 6.89
C ASP A 536 -11.86 18.92 8.25
N THR A 537 -10.88 19.44 8.98
CA THR A 537 -10.48 18.91 10.30
C THR A 537 -11.47 19.23 11.41
N SER A 538 -12.42 20.16 11.18
CA SER A 538 -13.53 20.42 12.08
C SER A 538 -14.65 19.37 11.97
N LEU A 539 -14.73 18.69 10.82
CA LEU A 539 -15.78 17.73 10.43
C LEU A 539 -17.20 18.34 10.45
N GLN A 540 -17.32 19.65 10.20
CA GLN A 540 -18.62 20.32 10.10
C GLN A 540 -19.26 20.14 8.73
N THR A 541 -18.46 19.86 7.68
CA THR A 541 -18.97 19.66 6.32
C THR A 541 -19.29 18.19 6.06
N ALA A 542 -20.36 17.95 5.30
CA ALA A 542 -20.72 16.61 4.86
C ALA A 542 -19.58 15.98 4.04
N GLY A 543 -19.27 14.71 4.33
CA GLY A 543 -18.16 13.98 3.71
C GLY A 543 -16.77 14.43 4.14
N GLY A 544 -16.63 15.47 5.00
CA GLY A 544 -15.35 15.95 5.53
C GLY A 544 -14.47 16.67 4.52
N LEU A 545 -15.04 17.27 3.47
CA LEU A 545 -14.34 18.11 2.51
C LEU A 545 -14.35 19.58 2.94
N SER A 546 -13.18 20.23 2.91
CA SER A 546 -13.09 21.67 3.19
C SER A 546 -13.85 22.48 2.13
N ALA A 547 -14.63 23.48 2.59
CA ALA A 547 -15.30 24.42 1.69
C ALA A 547 -14.31 25.21 0.80
N GLU A 548 -13.08 25.42 1.29
CA GLU A 548 -12.02 26.11 0.55
C GLU A 548 -11.35 25.20 -0.51
N GLY A 549 -11.61 23.90 -0.46
CA GLY A 549 -10.97 22.91 -1.33
C GLY A 549 -9.47 22.72 -1.05
N PRO A 550 -8.77 21.98 -1.93
CA PRO A 550 -7.34 21.71 -1.80
C PRO A 550 -6.47 22.98 -1.89
N GLN A 551 -5.50 23.13 -0.98
CA GLN A 551 -4.61 24.29 -0.85
C GLN A 551 -3.15 23.91 -1.15
N LEU A 552 -2.87 23.42 -2.38
CA LEU A 552 -1.52 23.04 -2.76
C LEU A 552 -0.65 24.28 -3.07
N SER A 553 0.55 24.31 -2.52
CA SER A 553 1.54 25.36 -2.80
C SER A 553 1.98 25.29 -4.26
N LYS A 554 2.11 26.46 -4.91
CA LYS A 554 2.65 26.52 -6.28
C LYS A 554 4.13 26.16 -6.32
N SER A 555 4.57 25.60 -7.44
CA SER A 555 5.99 25.33 -7.66
C SER A 555 6.82 26.63 -7.63
N PRO A 556 7.99 26.63 -6.97
CA PRO A 556 8.93 27.76 -7.03
C PRO A 556 9.60 27.88 -8.40
N ARG A 557 9.41 26.91 -9.29
CA ARG A 557 9.99 26.86 -10.64
C ARG A 557 8.90 26.66 -11.69
N GLN A 558 9.12 27.19 -12.88
CA GLN A 558 8.33 26.85 -14.07
C GLN A 558 8.88 25.54 -14.65
N ILE A 559 8.13 24.46 -14.51
CA ILE A 559 8.55 23.13 -14.94
C ILE A 559 7.67 22.68 -16.10
N VAL A 560 8.31 22.19 -17.17
CA VAL A 560 7.65 21.49 -18.26
C VAL A 560 8.23 20.09 -18.39
N MET A 561 7.38 19.08 -18.32
CA MET A 561 7.74 17.68 -18.54
C MET A 561 7.37 17.28 -19.96
N LEU A 562 8.28 16.63 -20.66
CA LEU A 562 8.17 16.31 -22.07
C LEU A 562 8.37 14.81 -22.32
N GLN A 563 7.57 14.21 -23.20
CA GLN A 563 7.80 12.84 -23.66
C GLN A 563 7.55 12.68 -25.17
N ARG A 564 8.30 11.76 -25.79
CA ARG A 564 8.13 11.41 -27.23
C ARG A 564 6.84 10.64 -27.50
N LYS A 565 6.44 9.76 -26.56
CA LYS A 565 5.20 8.96 -26.71
C LYS A 565 3.98 9.88 -26.76
N ALA A 566 3.02 9.55 -27.61
CA ALA A 566 1.75 10.28 -27.72
C ALA A 566 0.77 9.94 -26.56
N SER A 567 1.05 8.89 -25.81
CA SER A 567 0.25 8.49 -24.67
C SER A 567 0.29 9.53 -23.54
N LYS A 568 -0.65 9.41 -22.62
CA LYS A 568 -0.75 10.32 -21.46
C LYS A 568 0.53 10.28 -20.61
N PRO A 569 1.18 11.43 -20.31
CA PRO A 569 2.32 11.47 -19.41
C PRO A 569 2.01 10.81 -18.06
N GLY A 570 2.89 9.91 -17.61
CA GLY A 570 2.68 9.13 -16.39
C GLY A 570 1.75 7.94 -16.53
N GLU A 571 1.38 7.48 -17.73
CA GLU A 571 0.55 6.30 -17.95
C GLU A 571 1.13 5.01 -17.34
N GLY A 572 2.48 4.89 -17.32
CA GLY A 572 3.18 3.74 -16.72
C GLY A 572 3.40 3.82 -15.21
N LEU A 573 2.86 4.84 -14.52
CA LEU A 573 2.93 4.92 -13.06
C LEU A 573 1.99 3.90 -12.39
N GLY A 574 2.24 3.61 -11.11
CA GLY A 574 1.42 2.71 -10.30
C GLY A 574 -0.08 3.07 -10.40
N LYS A 575 -0.92 2.06 -10.56
CA LYS A 575 -2.35 2.22 -10.83
C LYS A 575 -3.08 2.98 -9.71
N THR A 576 -2.68 2.72 -8.46
CA THR A 576 -3.31 3.32 -7.27
C THR A 576 -2.62 4.59 -6.77
N THR A 577 -1.41 4.92 -7.25
CA THR A 577 -0.63 6.09 -6.78
C THR A 577 -0.30 7.10 -7.88
N GLY A 578 -0.29 6.69 -9.14
CA GLY A 578 0.09 7.55 -10.26
C GLY A 578 -0.81 8.78 -10.41
N TRP A 579 -2.10 8.66 -10.07
CA TRP A 579 -3.03 9.78 -10.09
C TRP A 579 -2.67 10.85 -9.04
N ILE A 580 -2.13 10.45 -7.87
CA ILE A 580 -1.70 11.37 -6.79
C ILE A 580 -0.58 12.26 -7.29
N HIS A 581 0.50 11.64 -7.81
CA HIS A 581 1.65 12.37 -8.35
C HIS A 581 1.25 13.34 -9.46
N ARG A 582 0.37 12.87 -10.37
CA ARG A 582 -0.13 13.69 -11.47
C ARG A 582 -0.97 14.87 -10.97
N ALA A 583 -1.90 14.63 -10.05
CA ALA A 583 -2.75 15.67 -9.46
C ALA A 583 -1.91 16.73 -8.74
N THR A 584 -0.95 16.29 -7.92
CA THR A 584 -0.03 17.18 -7.19
C THR A 584 0.76 18.08 -8.14
N LEU A 585 1.40 17.51 -9.18
CA LEU A 585 2.21 18.29 -10.11
C LEU A 585 1.36 19.28 -10.93
N LEU A 586 0.17 18.87 -11.39
CA LEU A 586 -0.75 19.75 -12.09
C LEU A 586 -1.22 20.92 -11.21
N ALA A 587 -1.58 20.64 -9.95
CA ALA A 587 -1.98 21.67 -8.99
C ALA A 587 -0.84 22.65 -8.67
N ARG A 588 0.41 22.17 -8.67
CA ARG A 588 1.61 23.01 -8.53
C ARG A 588 1.94 23.82 -9.78
N GLY A 589 1.25 23.60 -10.91
CA GLY A 589 1.43 24.34 -12.16
C GLY A 589 2.46 23.72 -13.12
N VAL A 590 2.87 22.47 -12.91
CA VAL A 590 3.77 21.74 -13.82
C VAL A 590 3.02 21.39 -15.10
N LYS A 591 3.59 21.75 -16.26
CA LYS A 591 3.05 21.39 -17.58
C LYS A 591 3.56 20.03 -18.02
N MET A 592 2.71 19.23 -18.67
CA MET A 592 3.07 17.89 -19.17
C MET A 592 2.66 17.77 -20.63
N ILE A 593 3.62 17.61 -21.53
CA ILE A 593 3.42 17.63 -22.99
C ILE A 593 3.85 16.29 -23.60
N PRO A 594 2.94 15.53 -24.20
CA PRO A 594 3.24 14.32 -24.96
C PRO A 594 3.61 14.63 -26.42
N ALA A 595 4.03 13.63 -27.18
CA ALA A 595 4.30 13.66 -28.61
C ALA A 595 5.30 14.75 -29.04
N VAL A 596 6.38 14.92 -28.27
CA VAL A 596 7.43 15.90 -28.52
C VAL A 596 8.61 15.29 -29.24
N SER A 597 9.06 15.93 -30.32
CA SER A 597 10.36 15.67 -30.96
C SER A 597 11.39 16.69 -30.47
N TYR A 598 12.57 16.21 -30.09
CA TYR A 598 13.67 17.05 -29.62
C TYR A 598 14.64 17.32 -30.77
N GLU A 599 14.91 18.60 -31.02
CA GLU A 599 15.76 19.05 -32.13
C GLU A 599 17.21 19.30 -31.66
N LYS A 600 17.39 20.29 -30.78
CA LYS A 600 18.70 20.65 -30.22
C LYS A 600 18.59 21.39 -28.89
N ILE A 601 19.72 21.47 -28.17
CA ILE A 601 19.90 22.26 -26.95
C ILE A 601 21.05 23.24 -27.21
N ASP A 602 20.83 24.53 -26.88
CA ASP A 602 21.84 25.58 -27.02
C ASP A 602 21.65 26.65 -25.93
N ASP A 603 22.41 27.77 -26.05
CA ASP A 603 22.39 28.86 -25.07
C ASP A 603 21.00 29.47 -24.84
N VAL A 604 20.11 29.48 -25.85
CA VAL A 604 18.76 30.05 -25.72
C VAL A 604 17.73 29.07 -25.15
N GLY A 605 18.00 27.77 -25.16
CA GLY A 605 17.12 26.77 -24.56
C GLY A 605 17.03 25.44 -25.30
N LEU A 606 15.88 24.77 -25.18
CA LEU A 606 15.55 23.49 -25.81
C LEU A 606 14.63 23.73 -27.01
N HIS A 607 15.09 23.39 -28.21
CA HIS A 607 14.31 23.43 -29.44
C HIS A 607 13.55 22.13 -29.62
N VAL A 608 12.25 22.21 -29.84
CA VAL A 608 11.34 21.05 -29.95
C VAL A 608 10.37 21.23 -31.12
N THR A 609 9.82 20.12 -31.59
CA THR A 609 8.63 20.12 -32.47
C THR A 609 7.46 19.51 -31.70
N ILE A 610 6.35 20.25 -31.58
CA ILE A 610 5.11 19.86 -30.93
C ILE A 610 3.96 20.07 -31.89
N GLY A 611 3.18 19.00 -32.18
CA GLY A 611 2.07 19.11 -33.13
C GLY A 611 2.49 19.48 -34.55
N GLY A 612 3.74 19.22 -34.94
CA GLY A 612 4.32 19.60 -36.25
C GLY A 612 4.92 21.01 -36.30
N GLU A 613 4.79 21.80 -35.25
CA GLU A 613 5.31 23.16 -35.16
C GLU A 613 6.62 23.22 -34.34
N ARG A 614 7.62 23.90 -34.88
CA ARG A 614 8.88 24.17 -34.15
C ARG A 614 8.66 25.21 -33.07
N GLN A 615 9.13 24.93 -31.88
CA GLN A 615 9.01 25.80 -30.71
C GLN A 615 10.35 25.87 -29.97
N LEU A 616 10.64 27.03 -29.38
CA LEU A 616 11.74 27.23 -28.45
C LEU A 616 11.20 27.25 -27.03
N LEU A 617 11.66 26.34 -26.20
CA LEU A 617 11.46 26.38 -24.77
C LEU A 617 12.66 27.09 -24.12
N ALA A 618 12.51 28.39 -23.82
CA ALA A 618 13.55 29.16 -23.17
C ALA A 618 13.68 28.74 -21.70
N VAL A 619 14.58 27.81 -21.42
CA VAL A 619 14.81 27.20 -20.11
C VAL A 619 16.24 27.46 -19.62
N ASP A 620 16.39 27.47 -18.29
CA ASP A 620 17.71 27.57 -17.63
C ASP A 620 18.42 26.20 -17.65
N GLN A 621 17.70 25.13 -17.40
CA GLN A 621 18.20 23.73 -17.44
C GLN A 621 17.27 22.78 -18.18
N VAL A 622 17.90 21.75 -18.75
CA VAL A 622 17.24 20.56 -19.32
C VAL A 622 17.68 19.36 -18.51
N VAL A 623 16.73 18.72 -17.81
CA VAL A 623 17.00 17.54 -16.97
C VAL A 623 16.64 16.26 -17.71
N ILE A 624 17.61 15.36 -17.89
CA ILE A 624 17.43 14.11 -18.63
C ILE A 624 16.95 13.00 -17.70
N CYS A 625 15.75 12.49 -17.98
CA CYS A 625 15.12 11.34 -17.33
C CYS A 625 14.68 10.27 -18.37
N ALA A 626 15.46 10.11 -19.45
CA ALA A 626 15.06 9.44 -20.68
C ALA A 626 15.43 7.94 -20.76
N GLY A 627 15.45 7.25 -19.64
CA GLY A 627 15.71 5.82 -19.52
C GLY A 627 17.08 5.50 -18.94
N GLN A 628 17.41 4.20 -18.93
CA GLN A 628 18.56 3.65 -18.20
C GLN A 628 19.19 2.53 -18.99
N GLU A 629 20.48 2.26 -18.73
CA GLU A 629 21.28 1.17 -19.32
C GLU A 629 21.84 0.28 -18.20
N PRO A 630 21.91 -1.05 -18.41
CA PRO A 630 22.44 -1.96 -17.41
C PRO A 630 23.97 -1.89 -17.33
N ARG A 631 24.52 -1.98 -16.12
CA ARG A 631 25.96 -2.04 -15.87
C ARG A 631 26.41 -3.48 -15.71
N ARG A 632 27.14 -4.00 -16.72
CA ARG A 632 27.53 -5.43 -16.83
C ARG A 632 29.00 -5.67 -17.06
N GLU A 633 29.84 -4.70 -16.84
CA GLU A 633 31.24 -4.69 -17.24
C GLU A 633 32.02 -5.89 -16.68
N LEU A 634 31.64 -6.43 -15.52
CA LEU A 634 32.28 -7.58 -14.89
C LEU A 634 31.76 -8.95 -15.39
N ALA A 635 30.61 -9.00 -16.08
CA ALA A 635 29.94 -10.27 -16.36
C ALA A 635 30.73 -11.16 -17.29
N ASP A 636 31.14 -10.65 -18.44
CA ASP A 636 31.84 -11.44 -19.47
C ASP A 636 33.25 -11.82 -19.04
N PRO A 637 34.08 -10.94 -18.42
CA PRO A 637 35.38 -11.34 -17.89
C PRO A 637 35.30 -12.47 -16.85
N LEU A 638 34.33 -12.42 -15.93
CA LEU A 638 34.15 -13.49 -14.94
C LEU A 638 33.72 -14.81 -15.58
N ARG A 639 32.81 -14.78 -16.55
CA ARG A 639 32.39 -15.97 -17.29
C ARG A 639 33.54 -16.57 -18.07
N ALA A 640 34.37 -15.74 -18.71
CA ALA A 640 35.59 -16.18 -19.42
C ALA A 640 36.59 -16.83 -18.47
N ALA A 641 36.64 -16.40 -17.20
CA ALA A 641 37.43 -17.03 -16.14
C ALA A 641 36.76 -18.28 -15.51
N GLY A 642 35.67 -18.79 -16.11
CA GLY A 642 35.00 -20.03 -15.69
C GLY A 642 34.13 -19.87 -14.41
N LYS A 643 33.77 -18.64 -14.02
CA LYS A 643 32.95 -18.39 -12.85
C LYS A 643 31.45 -18.44 -13.12
N THR A 644 30.67 -18.95 -12.15
CA THR A 644 29.21 -18.86 -12.15
C THR A 644 28.79 -17.43 -11.79
N VAL A 645 28.10 -16.76 -12.72
CA VAL A 645 27.72 -15.35 -12.60
C VAL A 645 26.22 -15.18 -12.76
N HIS A 646 25.58 -14.61 -11.75
CA HIS A 646 24.17 -14.26 -11.76
C HIS A 646 24.01 -12.75 -11.92
N LEU A 647 23.05 -12.34 -12.76
CA LEU A 647 22.67 -10.92 -12.91
C LEU A 647 21.32 -10.68 -12.26
N ILE A 648 21.20 -9.65 -11.41
CA ILE A 648 19.96 -9.28 -10.75
C ILE A 648 19.69 -7.77 -10.77
N GLY A 649 18.42 -7.37 -10.69
CA GLY A 649 18.03 -5.97 -10.68
C GLY A 649 18.28 -5.26 -12.01
N GLY A 650 18.76 -4.02 -11.93
CA GLY A 650 19.06 -3.19 -13.10
C GLY A 650 20.19 -3.71 -13.98
N CYS A 651 21.13 -4.42 -13.39
CA CYS A 651 22.22 -5.10 -14.09
C CYS A 651 21.70 -6.19 -15.04
N ASP A 652 20.63 -6.90 -14.66
CA ASP A 652 19.96 -7.88 -15.53
C ASP A 652 19.13 -7.17 -16.61
N VAL A 653 18.16 -6.38 -16.23
CA VAL A 653 17.28 -5.62 -17.14
C VAL A 653 17.04 -4.22 -16.60
N ALA A 654 17.46 -3.20 -17.34
CA ALA A 654 17.27 -1.81 -16.97
C ALA A 654 15.88 -1.25 -17.32
N ALA A 655 15.20 -1.82 -18.32
CA ALA A 655 13.89 -1.36 -18.76
C ALA A 655 12.83 -1.55 -17.66
N GLU A 656 12.02 -0.53 -17.43
CA GLU A 656 10.92 -0.54 -16.44
C GLU A 656 11.36 -1.08 -15.06
N LEU A 657 12.59 -0.75 -14.65
CA LEU A 657 13.12 -1.17 -13.36
C LEU A 657 12.43 -0.43 -12.23
N ASP A 658 11.88 -1.20 -11.30
CA ASP A 658 11.37 -0.72 -10.02
C ASP A 658 11.98 -1.53 -8.85
N ALA A 659 11.82 -0.99 -7.63
CA ALA A 659 12.33 -1.64 -6.42
C ALA A 659 11.67 -3.00 -6.18
N ARG A 660 10.40 -3.18 -6.56
CA ARG A 660 9.67 -4.44 -6.46
C ARG A 660 10.36 -5.56 -7.23
N ARG A 661 10.71 -5.32 -8.51
CA ARG A 661 11.40 -6.31 -9.34
C ARG A 661 12.82 -6.59 -8.81
N ALA A 662 13.54 -5.55 -8.43
CA ALA A 662 14.90 -5.68 -7.93
C ALA A 662 14.96 -6.54 -6.64
N ILE A 663 14.13 -6.25 -5.65
CA ILE A 663 14.06 -7.01 -4.39
C ILE A 663 13.57 -8.45 -4.66
N ALA A 664 12.54 -8.61 -5.50
CA ALA A 664 12.00 -9.94 -5.82
C ALA A 664 13.04 -10.84 -6.52
N GLN A 665 13.84 -10.31 -7.44
CA GLN A 665 14.92 -11.07 -8.09
C GLN A 665 15.99 -11.48 -7.07
N GLY A 666 16.46 -10.55 -6.23
CA GLY A 666 17.44 -10.84 -5.20
C GLY A 666 16.94 -11.91 -4.22
N THR A 667 15.72 -11.77 -3.70
CA THR A 667 15.12 -12.74 -2.79
C THR A 667 14.98 -14.12 -3.45
N LYS A 668 14.40 -14.20 -4.65
CA LYS A 668 14.19 -15.48 -5.34
C LYS A 668 15.50 -16.21 -5.64
N LEU A 669 16.51 -15.48 -6.13
CA LEU A 669 17.81 -16.08 -6.37
C LEU A 669 18.44 -16.59 -5.07
N ALA A 670 18.39 -15.82 -3.99
CA ALA A 670 18.92 -16.25 -2.70
C ALA A 670 18.22 -17.50 -2.14
N LEU A 671 16.94 -17.70 -2.42
CA LEU A 671 16.20 -18.90 -2.02
C LEU A 671 16.49 -20.12 -2.92
N ALA A 672 17.00 -19.89 -4.14
CA ALA A 672 17.28 -20.95 -5.12
C ALA A 672 18.72 -21.49 -5.05
N ILE A 673 19.69 -20.70 -4.58
CA ILE A 673 21.09 -21.10 -4.40
C ILE A 673 21.25 -21.94 -3.13
#